data_2a1a231a0c7f83800cd1545f0c5bc4d2
#
_entry.id   2a1a231a0c7f83800cd1545f0c5bc4d2
#
_cell.length_a   1.000
_cell.length_b   1.000
_cell.length_c   1.000
_cell.angle_alpha   90.00
_cell.angle_beta   90.00
_cell.angle_gamma   90.00
#
_symmetry.space_group_name_H-M   'P 1'
#
loop_
_entity.id
_entity.type
_entity.pdbx_description
1 polymer ?
#
loop_
_entity_poly.entity_id
_entity_poly.type
_entity_poly.pdbx_seq_one_letter_code
_entity_poly.pdbx_strand_id
1 'polypeptide(L)'
;MTPPTPKGKPPHMSAADVRRAFLEFFQSRGHAIVASSSLVPGNDPTLLFTNAGMVQFKDVFLGKDKRDYVRATSSQRCVRAGGKHNDLENVGYTARHHTFFEMLGNFSFGDYFKRDAIRHAWDFITGTLQLDPNRLWVTVFKDDDEAADIWLKEIGVSPQRFSRMGEKSNFWAMGDTGPCGPCTEIFYDHGEHIAGGPPGSPDEDGDRYVEVWNLVFMQYDRAPDGTLTPLPKPSVDTGAGLERLSAVMQGVTNNYDIDLFRKIVQAVATLAGTDDLANPSLRVIADHIRACTFLIVDGVLPSNEGRGYVLRRIIRRAIRHGHKLGINGAFFHKLVSVLEEQMGDAYPELRKGAAQATRVLLQEEERFAETLTTGMSLLTAALDGLKGEGAKGKMLDGETVFRLYDTYGFPADLTADVARERGYSIDSAGFEAAMEAQRERARAASRFGVDLRAGTQLDIQTSFCGYNALEGEAKVVALLRGGERVEELRAGEMGEVILESTPFYAESGGQVGDAGELRSVSGAAVCFLVEDTQKRGSAGAHSHVGKLAAESAALREGMTLRASVDARLRAATALNHSATHLLHAALREELGDHVQQKGSLVAPDRLRFDFAHFEAVSSEQLQRIERRVNEQIRGNATAETREMSYDEAVAEGAMALFGEKYGSSVRVLRIGDFSMELCGGTHVGRAGDIGLFKVIAESGVAAGVRRIEAVTGEGALRLVEAQESAVREVAGLLRGTRDEIAQKVRDALDRIRQLEKENRQLRDKLASGQGTDLAASAVEVAGLQVVATQVDGADANALRTAVDQLKDRLKQAVIVLASVTAEGKVVLVAGVTAGETSRIKAGEIVGHVASQVGGRGGGRPDFAQAGGTDAAKLPEALGGVVAFVRQKLGG
;
A
#
# COMPACT_ATOMS: atom_id res chain seq x y z
N MET A 1 27.41 -18.32 51.44
CA MET A 1 27.85 -16.93 51.37
C MET A 1 26.60 -16.09 51.60
N THR A 2 26.62 -15.27 52.64
CA THR A 2 25.55 -14.29 52.91
C THR A 2 25.40 -13.34 51.76
N PRO A 3 24.23 -13.05 51.23
CA PRO A 3 24.03 -12.09 50.15
C PRO A 3 24.49 -10.70 50.63
N PRO A 4 25.17 -9.90 49.80
CA PRO A 4 25.58 -8.56 50.17
C PRO A 4 24.32 -7.72 50.45
N THR A 5 24.32 -7.07 51.58
CA THR A 5 23.30 -6.10 52.00
C THR A 5 23.30 -4.93 51.01
N PRO A 6 22.17 -4.59 50.37
CA PRO A 6 22.14 -3.49 49.43
C PRO A 6 22.43 -2.17 50.15
N LYS A 7 23.49 -1.51 49.74
CA LYS A 7 23.83 -0.15 50.22
C LYS A 7 23.35 0.85 49.15
N GLY A 8 22.22 1.47 49.37
CA GLY A 8 21.83 2.65 48.60
C GLY A 8 20.67 2.40 47.58
N LYS A 9 20.10 3.49 47.09
CA LYS A 9 19.19 3.49 45.91
C LYS A 9 19.93 2.90 44.70
N PRO A 10 19.27 2.08 43.85
CA PRO A 10 19.88 1.60 42.61
C PRO A 10 20.41 2.80 41.79
N PRO A 11 21.52 2.63 41.05
CA PRO A 11 22.05 3.71 40.22
C PRO A 11 21.00 4.16 39.20
N HIS A 12 20.85 5.47 39.04
CA HIS A 12 19.98 5.99 38.00
C HIS A 12 20.65 5.73 36.63
N MET A 13 20.03 4.92 35.77
CA MET A 13 20.54 4.56 34.45
C MET A 13 19.58 5.02 33.35
N SER A 14 20.11 5.58 32.26
CA SER A 14 19.35 5.87 31.05
C SER A 14 18.96 4.55 30.33
N ALA A 15 17.98 4.61 29.47
CA ALA A 15 17.62 3.45 28.63
C ALA A 15 18.81 2.97 27.78
N ALA A 16 19.65 3.89 27.29
CA ALA A 16 20.87 3.57 26.56
C ALA A 16 21.89 2.86 27.45
N ASP A 17 22.04 3.26 28.74
CA ASP A 17 22.94 2.60 29.68
C ASP A 17 22.46 1.21 30.05
N VAL A 18 21.15 1.00 30.26
CA VAL A 18 20.56 -0.33 30.53
C VAL A 18 20.83 -1.26 29.36
N ARG A 19 20.58 -0.83 28.11
CA ARG A 19 20.86 -1.61 26.90
C ARG A 19 22.34 -2.00 26.82
N ARG A 20 23.24 -1.04 26.97
CA ARG A 20 24.67 -1.28 26.92
C ARG A 20 25.10 -2.24 28.02
N ALA A 21 24.71 -2.01 29.29
CA ALA A 21 25.06 -2.86 30.41
C ALA A 21 24.62 -4.30 30.23
N PHE A 22 23.44 -4.54 29.63
CA PHE A 22 22.96 -5.87 29.33
C PHE A 22 23.86 -6.59 28.29
N LEU A 23 24.12 -5.94 27.17
CA LEU A 23 24.94 -6.52 26.10
C LEU A 23 26.39 -6.79 26.58
N GLU A 24 27.02 -5.87 27.28
CA GLU A 24 28.36 -6.02 27.82
C GLU A 24 28.43 -7.11 28.90
N PHE A 25 27.43 -7.21 29.77
CA PHE A 25 27.34 -8.26 30.78
C PHE A 25 27.34 -9.66 30.15
N PHE A 26 26.52 -9.88 29.13
CA PHE A 26 26.48 -11.18 28.46
C PHE A 26 27.66 -11.42 27.53
N GLN A 27 28.21 -10.38 26.89
CA GLN A 27 29.47 -10.49 26.16
C GLN A 27 30.61 -10.98 27.06
N SER A 28 30.70 -10.44 28.30
CA SER A 28 31.72 -10.87 29.30
C SER A 28 31.57 -12.34 29.72
N ARG A 29 30.42 -12.95 29.43
CA ARG A 29 30.09 -14.37 29.68
C ARG A 29 30.15 -15.22 28.40
N GLY A 30 30.79 -14.74 27.34
CA GLY A 30 31.04 -15.47 26.10
C GLY A 30 29.87 -15.49 25.14
N HIS A 31 28.90 -14.58 25.27
CA HIS A 31 27.83 -14.41 24.28
C HIS A 31 28.30 -13.49 23.15
N ALA A 32 28.02 -13.86 21.90
CA ALA A 32 28.19 -12.97 20.77
C ALA A 32 27.12 -11.87 20.79
N ILE A 33 27.50 -10.61 20.65
CA ILE A 33 26.53 -9.52 20.46
C ILE A 33 26.03 -9.60 19.03
N VAL A 34 24.73 -9.85 18.87
CA VAL A 34 24.05 -9.93 17.57
C VAL A 34 23.14 -8.72 17.40
N ALA A 35 23.25 -8.05 16.24
CA ALA A 35 22.41 -6.92 15.92
C ALA A 35 20.92 -7.29 15.89
N SER A 36 20.04 -6.31 16.12
CA SER A 36 18.60 -6.50 15.91
C SER A 36 18.30 -6.89 14.47
N SER A 37 17.53 -7.94 14.28
CA SER A 37 16.97 -8.26 12.97
C SER A 37 15.91 -7.26 12.55
N SER A 38 15.53 -7.30 11.27
CA SER A 38 14.41 -6.53 10.75
C SER A 38 13.11 -6.87 11.49
N LEU A 39 12.22 -5.87 11.60
CA LEU A 39 10.85 -6.06 12.08
C LEU A 39 10.00 -6.90 11.13
N VAL A 40 10.47 -7.09 9.89
CA VAL A 40 9.85 -7.95 8.89
C VAL A 40 10.58 -9.29 8.86
N PRO A 41 10.00 -10.36 9.45
CA PRO A 41 10.66 -11.67 9.48
C PRO A 41 10.80 -12.23 8.06
N GLY A 42 12.04 -12.59 7.67
CA GLY A 42 12.36 -13.05 6.31
C GLY A 42 11.80 -14.45 5.99
N ASN A 43 11.83 -15.35 6.98
CA ASN A 43 11.60 -16.79 6.76
C ASN A 43 10.34 -17.33 7.46
N ASP A 44 9.48 -16.48 8.01
CA ASP A 44 8.26 -16.93 8.71
C ASP A 44 7.00 -16.25 8.17
N PRO A 45 6.25 -16.92 7.27
CA PRO A 45 5.00 -16.36 6.73
C PRO A 45 3.86 -16.33 7.76
N THR A 46 4.00 -16.98 8.92
CA THR A 46 2.97 -17.01 9.97
C THR A 46 3.02 -15.75 10.84
N LEU A 47 4.12 -15.01 10.82
CA LEU A 47 4.31 -13.79 11.59
C LEU A 47 4.20 -12.54 10.71
N LEU A 48 3.39 -11.59 11.13
CA LEU A 48 3.35 -10.26 10.50
C LEU A 48 4.64 -9.48 10.78
N PHE A 49 5.07 -9.46 12.04
CA PHE A 49 6.24 -8.74 12.49
C PHE A 49 7.07 -9.57 13.48
N THR A 50 8.33 -9.22 13.64
CA THR A 50 9.19 -9.73 14.70
C THR A 50 8.63 -9.29 16.04
N ASN A 51 8.11 -10.23 16.82
CA ASN A 51 7.39 -9.99 18.08
C ASN A 51 8.16 -10.41 19.34
N ALA A 52 9.32 -11.07 19.16
CA ALA A 52 10.17 -11.55 20.24
C ALA A 52 11.64 -11.64 19.77
N GLY A 53 12.59 -11.65 20.73
CA GLY A 53 14.03 -11.69 20.47
C GLY A 53 14.50 -12.97 19.76
N MET A 54 13.81 -14.07 20.02
CA MET A 54 14.17 -15.38 19.46
C MET A 54 13.83 -15.57 17.98
N VAL A 55 12.99 -14.69 17.38
CA VAL A 55 12.50 -14.88 16.00
C VAL A 55 13.66 -15.01 14.99
N GLN A 56 14.72 -14.21 15.14
CA GLN A 56 15.90 -14.30 14.29
C GLN A 56 16.73 -15.59 14.48
N PHE A 57 16.49 -16.34 15.55
CA PHE A 57 17.21 -17.56 15.92
C PHE A 57 16.33 -18.82 15.80
N LYS A 58 15.10 -18.70 15.27
CA LYS A 58 14.17 -19.83 15.16
C LYS A 58 14.79 -21.07 14.53
N ASP A 59 15.46 -20.89 13.40
CA ASP A 59 16.05 -22.02 12.65
C ASP A 59 17.30 -22.57 13.36
N VAL A 60 17.98 -21.77 14.19
CA VAL A 60 19.07 -22.25 15.06
C VAL A 60 18.53 -23.15 16.15
N PHE A 61 17.43 -22.80 16.81
CA PHE A 61 16.78 -23.65 17.81
C PHE A 61 16.28 -24.96 17.22
N LEU A 62 15.78 -24.92 15.98
CA LEU A 62 15.33 -26.11 15.25
C LEU A 62 16.48 -26.95 14.68
N GLY A 63 17.73 -26.52 14.81
CA GLY A 63 18.92 -27.17 14.25
C GLY A 63 19.03 -27.09 12.72
N LYS A 64 18.23 -26.25 12.07
CA LYS A 64 18.24 -26.04 10.61
C LYS A 64 19.32 -25.07 10.15
N ASP A 65 19.67 -24.10 11.01
CA ASP A 65 20.73 -23.12 10.78
C ASP A 65 21.87 -23.34 11.78
N LYS A 66 23.12 -23.12 11.34
CA LYS A 66 24.33 -23.22 12.15
C LYS A 66 25.04 -21.88 12.16
N ARG A 67 25.31 -21.37 13.37
CA ARG A 67 26.09 -20.16 13.60
C ARG A 67 27.49 -20.55 14.09
N ASP A 68 28.42 -19.64 13.94
CA ASP A 68 29.81 -19.74 14.46
C ASP A 68 29.90 -19.50 15.97
N TYR A 69 28.75 -19.28 16.63
CA TYR A 69 28.58 -19.09 18.06
C TYR A 69 27.46 -20.00 18.62
N VAL A 70 27.58 -20.38 19.88
CA VAL A 70 26.58 -21.18 20.64
C VAL A 70 25.87 -20.38 21.70
N ARG A 71 26.26 -19.13 21.93
CA ARG A 71 25.62 -18.14 22.80
C ARG A 71 25.48 -16.81 22.09
N ALA A 72 24.35 -16.19 22.23
CA ALA A 72 24.12 -14.87 21.66
C ALA A 72 23.43 -13.94 22.66
N THR A 73 23.60 -12.62 22.48
CA THR A 73 22.84 -11.59 23.16
C THR A 73 22.45 -10.49 22.18
N SER A 74 21.26 -9.94 22.34
CA SER A 74 20.76 -8.88 21.46
C SER A 74 19.81 -7.94 22.18
N SER A 75 19.68 -6.70 21.67
CA SER A 75 18.55 -5.82 21.91
C SER A 75 17.68 -5.82 20.63
N GLN A 76 16.66 -6.66 20.62
CA GLN A 76 15.80 -6.88 19.44
C GLN A 76 14.64 -5.89 19.44
N ARG A 77 14.48 -5.17 18.32
CA ARG A 77 13.28 -4.38 18.05
C ARG A 77 12.11 -5.32 17.81
N CYS A 78 11.00 -5.09 18.52
CA CYS A 78 9.79 -5.90 18.42
C CYS A 78 8.56 -5.04 18.13
N VAL A 79 7.60 -5.58 17.37
CA VAL A 79 6.30 -4.96 17.12
C VAL A 79 5.17 -5.94 17.47
N ARG A 80 4.23 -5.48 18.31
CA ARG A 80 3.01 -6.18 18.71
C ARG A 80 1.78 -5.32 18.39
N ALA A 81 1.38 -5.29 17.12
CA ALA A 81 0.28 -4.47 16.62
C ALA A 81 -0.67 -5.23 15.69
N GLY A 82 -0.70 -6.55 15.77
CA GLY A 82 -1.56 -7.42 14.95
C GLY A 82 -1.23 -8.89 15.13
N GLY A 83 -2.10 -9.78 14.70
CA GLY A 83 -1.98 -11.23 14.89
C GLY A 83 -2.27 -11.68 16.32
N LYS A 84 -1.61 -12.75 16.77
CA LYS A 84 -1.83 -13.36 18.09
C LYS A 84 -1.41 -12.43 19.25
N HIS A 85 -0.38 -11.63 19.06
CA HIS A 85 0.12 -10.64 20.02
C HIS A 85 -0.24 -9.23 19.51
N ASN A 86 -1.26 -8.63 20.13
CA ASN A 86 -1.76 -7.32 19.73
C ASN A 86 -1.98 -6.44 20.97
N ASP A 87 -1.08 -5.50 21.19
CA ASP A 87 -1.11 -4.57 22.33
C ASP A 87 -1.74 -3.21 21.98
N LEU A 88 -2.12 -2.99 20.69
CA LEU A 88 -2.52 -1.69 20.15
C LEU A 88 -3.63 -0.99 20.97
N GLU A 89 -4.61 -1.75 21.46
CA GLU A 89 -5.74 -1.19 22.22
C GLU A 89 -5.35 -0.69 23.61
N ASN A 90 -4.30 -1.28 24.20
CA ASN A 90 -3.80 -0.96 25.54
C ASN A 90 -2.83 0.22 25.54
N VAL A 91 -2.26 0.56 24.37
CA VAL A 91 -1.25 1.63 24.21
C VAL A 91 -1.83 2.98 24.60
N GLY A 92 -1.11 3.68 25.49
CA GLY A 92 -1.47 4.99 26.03
C GLY A 92 -2.41 4.95 27.24
N TYR A 93 -3.11 3.83 27.47
CA TYR A 93 -4.05 3.65 28.58
C TYR A 93 -3.50 2.81 29.73
N THR A 94 -2.50 2.00 29.49
CA THR A 94 -1.75 1.24 30.51
C THR A 94 -0.33 1.78 30.65
N ALA A 95 0.33 1.45 31.76
CA ALA A 95 1.67 1.93 32.07
C ALA A 95 2.78 1.19 31.29
N ARG A 96 2.50 0.02 30.70
CA ARG A 96 3.51 -0.97 30.31
C ARG A 96 3.35 -1.60 28.92
N HIS A 97 2.28 -1.29 28.17
CA HIS A 97 2.06 -1.85 26.83
C HIS A 97 2.46 -0.88 25.73
N HIS A 98 3.12 -1.44 24.72
CA HIS A 98 3.65 -0.69 23.57
C HIS A 98 3.40 -1.45 22.27
N THR A 99 3.21 -0.69 21.16
CA THR A 99 3.23 -1.32 19.83
C THR A 99 4.64 -1.67 19.40
N PHE A 100 5.63 -0.85 19.78
CA PHE A 100 7.05 -1.06 19.54
C PHE A 100 7.79 -1.04 20.87
N PHE A 101 8.66 -2.01 21.10
CA PHE A 101 9.53 -2.08 22.28
C PHE A 101 10.83 -2.79 21.94
N GLU A 102 11.83 -2.62 22.82
CA GLU A 102 13.09 -3.33 22.72
C GLU A 102 13.13 -4.51 23.69
N MET A 103 13.38 -5.70 23.16
CA MET A 103 13.54 -6.92 23.95
C MET A 103 15.02 -7.25 24.08
N LEU A 104 15.53 -7.14 25.31
CA LEU A 104 16.87 -7.57 25.67
C LEU A 104 16.84 -9.10 25.85
N GLY A 105 17.66 -9.82 25.10
CA GLY A 105 17.67 -11.28 25.10
C GLY A 105 19.08 -11.86 25.23
N ASN A 106 19.20 -12.95 25.99
CA ASN A 106 20.35 -13.83 25.95
C ASN A 106 19.90 -15.24 25.59
N PHE A 107 20.69 -15.89 24.74
CA PHE A 107 20.33 -17.14 24.07
C PHE A 107 21.43 -18.15 24.26
N SER A 108 21.06 -19.42 24.48
CA SER A 108 21.96 -20.57 24.48
C SER A 108 21.41 -21.63 23.52
N PHE A 109 22.22 -22.01 22.56
CA PHE A 109 21.88 -23.01 21.56
C PHE A 109 22.45 -24.40 21.94
N GLY A 110 21.95 -24.93 23.05
CA GLY A 110 22.38 -26.22 23.61
C GLY A 110 23.75 -26.23 24.26
N ASP A 111 24.22 -25.11 24.78
CA ASP A 111 25.48 -24.95 25.50
C ASP A 111 25.29 -24.88 27.02
N TYR A 112 24.43 -23.99 27.52
CA TYR A 112 23.98 -23.98 28.90
C TYR A 112 22.43 -24.03 28.96
N PHE A 113 21.90 -24.35 30.16
CA PHE A 113 20.46 -24.50 30.36
C PHE A 113 20.00 -23.79 31.64
N LYS A 114 18.95 -24.24 32.30
CA LYS A 114 18.23 -23.59 33.41
C LYS A 114 19.13 -22.95 34.46
N ARG A 115 20.08 -23.73 35.01
CA ARG A 115 20.92 -23.29 36.12
C ARG A 115 21.73 -22.04 35.81
N ASP A 116 22.41 -22.04 34.67
CA ASP A 116 23.25 -20.90 34.28
C ASP A 116 22.42 -19.72 33.81
N ALA A 117 21.29 -19.98 33.10
CA ALA A 117 20.35 -18.93 32.70
C ALA A 117 19.81 -18.18 33.93
N ILE A 118 19.33 -18.91 34.94
CA ILE A 118 18.81 -18.32 36.18
C ILE A 118 19.88 -17.54 36.92
N ARG A 119 21.11 -18.09 37.03
CA ARG A 119 22.24 -17.40 37.70
C ARG A 119 22.61 -16.13 36.94
N HIS A 120 22.71 -16.17 35.62
CA HIS A 120 23.05 -14.97 34.84
C HIS A 120 21.99 -13.88 35.01
N ALA A 121 20.70 -14.24 34.97
CA ALA A 121 19.64 -13.27 35.20
C ALA A 121 19.69 -12.66 36.61
N TRP A 122 19.88 -13.48 37.63
CA TRP A 122 19.99 -13.00 39.01
C TRP A 122 21.20 -12.11 39.21
N ASP A 123 22.38 -12.53 38.72
CA ASP A 123 23.62 -11.76 38.77
C ASP A 123 23.50 -10.41 38.07
N PHE A 124 22.83 -10.38 36.93
CA PHE A 124 22.60 -9.12 36.20
C PHE A 124 21.72 -8.16 37.01
N ILE A 125 20.56 -8.66 37.48
CA ILE A 125 19.58 -7.83 38.19
C ILE A 125 20.11 -7.36 39.53
N THR A 126 20.69 -8.24 40.33
CA THR A 126 21.11 -7.91 41.70
C THR A 126 22.54 -7.40 41.79
N GLY A 127 23.43 -7.81 40.90
CA GLY A 127 24.82 -7.42 40.84
C GLY A 127 25.08 -6.18 39.98
N THR A 128 24.67 -6.23 38.69
CA THR A 128 24.93 -5.15 37.71
C THR A 128 23.95 -3.99 37.89
N LEU A 129 22.63 -4.27 37.91
CA LEU A 129 21.62 -3.26 38.15
C LEU A 129 21.43 -2.89 39.62
N GLN A 130 21.94 -3.69 40.53
CA GLN A 130 21.92 -3.46 42.01
C GLN A 130 20.48 -3.32 42.54
N LEU A 131 19.51 -4.04 41.96
CA LEU A 131 18.15 -4.06 42.49
C LEU A 131 18.07 -4.86 43.78
N ASP A 132 17.25 -4.40 44.73
CA ASP A 132 17.04 -5.07 46.02
C ASP A 132 16.35 -6.42 45.82
N PRO A 133 16.97 -7.56 46.18
CA PRO A 133 16.37 -8.88 46.10
C PRO A 133 15.01 -9.00 46.82
N ASN A 134 14.79 -8.19 47.86
CA ASN A 134 13.52 -8.18 48.60
C ASN A 134 12.38 -7.52 47.80
N ARG A 135 12.65 -6.88 46.69
CA ARG A 135 11.65 -6.31 45.76
C ARG A 135 11.42 -7.18 44.53
N LEU A 136 12.07 -8.34 44.45
CA LEU A 136 11.91 -9.26 43.36
C LEU A 136 10.93 -10.39 43.71
N TRP A 137 10.06 -10.73 42.75
CA TRP A 137 9.18 -11.89 42.85
C TRP A 137 9.47 -12.82 41.69
N VAL A 138 9.50 -14.14 41.93
CA VAL A 138 9.83 -15.15 40.92
C VAL A 138 8.65 -16.07 40.70
N THR A 139 8.36 -16.37 39.44
CA THR A 139 7.41 -17.41 39.06
C THR A 139 8.08 -18.55 38.32
N VAL A 140 7.59 -19.77 38.43
CA VAL A 140 7.99 -20.91 37.61
C VAL A 140 6.76 -21.67 37.10
N PHE A 141 6.95 -22.43 36.02
CA PHE A 141 5.91 -23.38 35.58
C PHE A 141 5.64 -24.42 36.68
N LYS A 142 4.38 -24.71 36.91
CA LYS A 142 3.90 -25.56 38.04
C LYS A 142 4.63 -26.90 38.15
N ASP A 143 4.99 -27.51 37.02
CA ASP A 143 5.61 -28.83 36.93
C ASP A 143 7.13 -28.78 36.71
N ASP A 144 7.75 -27.57 36.81
CA ASP A 144 9.19 -27.38 36.64
C ASP A 144 9.91 -27.32 38.00
N ASP A 145 10.08 -28.54 38.62
CA ASP A 145 10.74 -28.68 39.90
C ASP A 145 12.22 -28.33 39.87
N GLU A 146 12.91 -28.53 38.72
CA GLU A 146 14.32 -28.17 38.55
C GLU A 146 14.52 -26.66 38.66
N ALA A 147 13.74 -25.85 37.93
CA ALA A 147 13.81 -24.40 38.04
C ALA A 147 13.44 -23.91 39.43
N ALA A 148 12.43 -24.51 40.09
CA ALA A 148 12.05 -24.18 41.45
C ALA A 148 13.18 -24.45 42.45
N ASP A 149 13.83 -25.63 42.35
CA ASP A 149 14.96 -25.98 43.21
C ASP A 149 16.17 -25.05 43.05
N ILE A 150 16.49 -24.63 41.83
CA ILE A 150 17.53 -23.65 41.53
C ILE A 150 17.20 -22.33 42.23
N TRP A 151 16.00 -21.80 42.07
CA TRP A 151 15.61 -20.54 42.72
C TRP A 151 15.61 -20.58 44.24
N LEU A 152 15.00 -21.63 44.85
CA LEU A 152 14.78 -21.71 46.27
C LEU A 152 16.01 -22.20 47.02
N LYS A 153 16.78 -23.16 46.47
CA LYS A 153 17.89 -23.82 47.17
C LYS A 153 19.27 -23.26 46.78
N GLU A 154 19.48 -22.88 45.51
CA GLU A 154 20.79 -22.41 45.04
C GLU A 154 20.89 -20.90 45.09
N ILE A 155 19.89 -20.18 44.57
CA ILE A 155 19.84 -18.70 44.59
C ILE A 155 19.39 -18.22 45.98
N GLY A 156 18.48 -18.92 46.63
CA GLY A 156 18.01 -18.57 47.96
C GLY A 156 16.87 -17.54 47.96
N VAL A 157 16.07 -17.48 46.89
CA VAL A 157 14.86 -16.67 46.88
C VAL A 157 13.93 -17.10 48.01
N SER A 158 13.34 -16.14 48.73
CA SER A 158 12.37 -16.42 49.78
C SER A 158 11.13 -17.15 49.23
N PRO A 159 10.70 -18.23 49.86
CA PRO A 159 9.44 -18.93 49.49
C PRO A 159 8.21 -18.00 49.54
N GLN A 160 8.25 -16.89 50.26
CA GLN A 160 7.19 -15.89 50.33
C GLN A 160 7.17 -14.95 49.10
N ARG A 161 8.19 -15.01 48.25
CA ARG A 161 8.33 -14.22 46.99
C ARG A 161 8.49 -15.13 45.79
N PHE A 162 7.78 -16.26 45.85
CA PHE A 162 7.85 -17.28 44.81
C PHE A 162 6.45 -17.87 44.57
N SER A 163 6.08 -18.04 43.28
CA SER A 163 4.80 -18.64 42.86
C SER A 163 5.02 -19.71 41.82
N ARG A 164 4.19 -20.79 41.86
CA ARG A 164 4.08 -21.78 40.78
C ARG A 164 2.86 -21.44 39.93
N MET A 165 3.03 -21.29 38.65
CA MET A 165 2.01 -20.81 37.73
C MET A 165 1.65 -21.89 36.69
N GLY A 166 0.46 -21.77 36.14
CA GLY A 166 -0.04 -22.70 35.11
C GLY A 166 0.51 -22.42 33.70
N GLU A 167 0.01 -23.22 32.77
CA GLU A 167 0.42 -23.15 31.36
C GLU A 167 0.14 -21.78 30.72
N LYS A 168 -0.95 -21.13 31.11
CA LYS A 168 -1.33 -19.79 30.59
C LYS A 168 -0.26 -18.72 30.87
N SER A 169 0.44 -18.80 32.00
CA SER A 169 1.40 -17.79 32.45
C SER A 169 2.84 -18.24 32.22
N ASN A 170 3.23 -19.45 32.62
CA ASN A 170 4.61 -19.92 32.61
C ASN A 170 4.91 -21.04 31.61
N PHE A 171 4.22 -21.08 30.46
CA PHE A 171 4.58 -21.90 29.29
C PHE A 171 4.54 -21.02 28.04
N TRP A 172 5.71 -20.70 27.52
CA TRP A 172 5.83 -19.78 26.38
C TRP A 172 5.87 -20.52 25.05
N ALA A 173 5.20 -19.94 24.04
CA ALA A 173 5.25 -20.41 22.66
C ALA A 173 5.30 -19.21 21.71
N MET A 174 6.11 -19.30 20.66
CA MET A 174 6.31 -18.24 19.66
C MET A 174 5.00 -17.92 18.91
N GLY A 175 4.24 -18.94 18.60
CA GLY A 175 2.98 -18.89 17.87
C GLY A 175 2.17 -20.15 18.09
N ASP A 176 1.29 -20.49 17.15
CA ASP A 176 0.54 -21.75 17.17
C ASP A 176 1.43 -22.95 16.87
N THR A 177 2.59 -22.71 16.23
CA THR A 177 3.62 -23.69 15.88
C THR A 177 5.01 -23.14 16.20
N GLY A 178 6.00 -24.05 16.33
CA GLY A 178 7.40 -23.70 16.51
C GLY A 178 7.93 -23.92 17.92
N PRO A 179 9.16 -23.45 18.21
CA PRO A 179 9.82 -23.66 19.49
C PRO A 179 9.00 -23.15 20.67
N CYS A 180 8.94 -23.97 21.75
CA CYS A 180 8.20 -23.65 22.95
C CYS A 180 8.80 -24.37 24.18
N GLY A 181 8.38 -23.95 25.38
CA GLY A 181 8.79 -24.60 26.62
C GLY A 181 8.32 -23.87 27.86
N PRO A 182 8.52 -24.51 29.06
CA PRO A 182 8.24 -23.88 30.34
C PRO A 182 9.16 -22.67 30.55
N CYS A 183 8.67 -21.69 31.29
CA CYS A 183 9.44 -20.49 31.60
C CYS A 183 9.38 -20.12 33.09
N THR A 184 10.31 -19.26 33.46
CA THR A 184 10.36 -18.60 34.77
C THR A 184 10.46 -17.10 34.55
N GLU A 185 9.72 -16.35 35.36
CA GLU A 185 9.64 -14.89 35.20
C GLU A 185 10.10 -14.18 36.47
N ILE A 186 10.70 -13.02 36.30
CA ILE A 186 11.13 -12.15 37.39
C ILE A 186 10.29 -10.89 37.34
N PHE A 187 9.62 -10.60 38.46
CA PHE A 187 8.80 -9.41 38.64
C PHE A 187 9.46 -8.45 39.62
N TYR A 188 9.24 -7.17 39.44
CA TYR A 188 9.65 -6.12 40.34
C TYR A 188 8.44 -5.56 41.11
N ASP A 189 8.53 -5.51 42.46
CA ASP A 189 7.53 -4.93 43.35
C ASP A 189 7.77 -3.43 43.53
N HIS A 190 6.93 -2.60 42.91
CA HIS A 190 7.00 -1.13 43.06
C HIS A 190 6.62 -0.63 44.47
N GLY A 191 6.06 -1.51 45.31
CA GLY A 191 5.70 -1.20 46.69
C GLY A 191 4.23 -0.98 46.92
N GLU A 192 3.85 -0.95 48.22
CA GLU A 192 2.44 -0.96 48.65
C GLU A 192 1.61 0.26 48.25
N HIS A 193 2.28 1.35 47.83
CA HIS A 193 1.62 2.56 47.36
C HIS A 193 1.06 2.42 45.95
N ILE A 194 1.35 1.33 45.23
CA ILE A 194 0.81 1.01 43.91
C ILE A 194 -0.20 -0.14 44.08
N ALA A 195 -1.34 0.01 43.42
CA ALA A 195 -2.39 -1.02 43.45
C ALA A 195 -1.97 -2.28 42.68
N GLY A 196 -2.28 -3.44 43.22
CA GLY A 196 -2.01 -4.75 42.61
C GLY A 196 -1.46 -5.75 43.61
N GLY A 197 -1.61 -7.03 43.29
CA GLY A 197 -1.15 -8.17 44.06
C GLY A 197 -0.03 -8.94 43.38
N PRO A 198 0.64 -9.86 44.12
CA PRO A 198 1.69 -10.68 43.54
C PRO A 198 1.14 -11.67 42.50
N PRO A 199 2.01 -12.17 41.60
CA PRO A 199 1.64 -13.17 40.60
C PRO A 199 0.93 -14.39 41.21
N GLY A 200 -0.23 -14.78 40.67
CA GLY A 200 -1.13 -15.85 41.18
C GLY A 200 -2.18 -15.34 42.17
N SER A 201 -2.23 -14.04 42.48
CA SER A 201 -3.28 -13.44 43.30
C SER A 201 -4.45 -12.92 42.45
N PRO A 202 -5.64 -12.69 43.05
CA PRO A 202 -6.78 -12.10 42.33
C PRO A 202 -6.52 -10.72 41.70
N ASP A 203 -5.57 -9.97 42.27
CA ASP A 203 -5.21 -8.59 41.86
C ASP A 203 -3.87 -8.54 41.09
N GLU A 204 -3.43 -9.65 40.47
CA GLU A 204 -2.17 -9.78 39.75
C GLU A 204 -2.05 -8.84 38.52
N ASP A 205 -3.18 -8.45 37.94
CA ASP A 205 -3.23 -7.55 36.78
C ASP A 205 -2.89 -6.07 37.10
N GLY A 206 -2.70 -5.74 38.40
CA GLY A 206 -2.33 -4.39 38.85
C GLY A 206 -0.91 -3.98 38.46
N ASP A 207 -0.60 -2.68 38.62
CA ASP A 207 0.70 -2.10 38.21
C ASP A 207 1.80 -2.21 39.28
N ARG A 208 1.54 -2.85 40.44
CA ARG A 208 2.50 -3.02 41.52
C ARG A 208 3.61 -4.00 41.18
N TYR A 209 3.25 -5.19 40.67
CA TYR A 209 4.19 -6.23 40.29
C TYR A 209 4.35 -6.25 38.78
N VAL A 210 5.49 -5.77 38.29
CA VAL A 210 5.75 -5.69 36.85
C VAL A 210 6.77 -6.75 36.45
N GLU A 211 6.38 -7.64 35.52
CA GLU A 211 7.30 -8.56 34.89
C GLU A 211 8.40 -7.78 34.17
N VAL A 212 9.65 -8.00 34.58
CA VAL A 212 10.83 -7.34 33.98
C VAL A 212 11.65 -8.29 33.14
N TRP A 213 11.54 -9.60 33.34
CA TRP A 213 12.29 -10.59 32.57
C TRP A 213 11.58 -11.94 32.54
N ASN A 214 11.50 -12.55 31.34
CA ASN A 214 11.03 -13.91 31.14
C ASN A 214 12.20 -14.77 30.62
N LEU A 215 12.45 -15.90 31.25
CA LEU A 215 13.47 -16.89 30.88
C LEU A 215 12.75 -18.14 30.40
N VAL A 216 12.83 -18.43 29.12
CA VAL A 216 12.18 -19.56 28.48
C VAL A 216 13.17 -20.70 28.28
N PHE A 217 12.78 -21.89 28.72
CA PHE A 217 13.54 -23.11 28.57
C PHE A 217 12.98 -23.89 27.37
N MET A 218 13.52 -23.57 26.19
CA MET A 218 13.10 -24.15 24.92
C MET A 218 13.44 -25.64 24.88
N GLN A 219 12.40 -26.47 24.92
CA GLN A 219 12.53 -27.93 24.98
C GLN A 219 11.80 -28.62 23.84
N TYR A 220 10.77 -28.00 23.30
CA TYR A 220 9.86 -28.62 22.34
C TYR A 220 9.66 -27.77 21.09
N ASP A 221 9.36 -28.45 19.99
CA ASP A 221 8.78 -27.89 18.77
C ASP A 221 7.30 -28.28 18.70
N ARG A 222 6.40 -27.32 18.58
CA ARG A 222 4.95 -27.52 18.49
C ARG A 222 4.53 -27.61 17.02
N ALA A 223 3.94 -28.73 16.63
CA ALA A 223 3.35 -28.95 15.32
C ALA A 223 1.94 -28.30 15.19
N PRO A 224 1.38 -28.15 13.96
CA PRO A 224 0.05 -27.56 13.74
C PRO A 224 -1.11 -28.29 14.43
N ASP A 225 -0.96 -29.59 14.72
CA ASP A 225 -1.94 -30.40 15.45
C ASP A 225 -1.79 -30.28 16.97
N GLY A 226 -0.84 -29.47 17.46
CA GLY A 226 -0.53 -29.27 18.86
C GLY A 226 0.46 -30.29 19.46
N THR A 227 0.92 -31.26 18.67
CA THR A 227 1.91 -32.27 19.12
C THR A 227 3.23 -31.59 19.46
N LEU A 228 3.81 -31.94 20.62
CA LEU A 228 5.11 -31.46 21.09
C LEU A 228 6.19 -32.50 20.79
N THR A 229 7.19 -32.13 19.99
CA THR A 229 8.38 -32.94 19.73
C THR A 229 9.60 -32.31 20.40
N PRO A 230 10.51 -33.09 21.04
CA PRO A 230 11.71 -32.51 21.63
C PRO A 230 12.58 -31.80 20.59
N LEU A 231 13.14 -30.64 20.96
CA LEU A 231 14.17 -29.94 20.15
C LEU A 231 15.47 -30.78 20.09
N PRO A 232 16.30 -30.59 19.07
CA PRO A 232 17.59 -31.29 18.95
C PRO A 232 18.48 -31.15 20.18
N LYS A 233 18.41 -29.99 20.82
CA LYS A 233 19.10 -29.68 22.10
C LYS A 233 18.24 -28.76 22.95
N PRO A 234 18.14 -28.99 24.27
CA PRO A 234 17.57 -28.03 25.18
C PRO A 234 18.29 -26.69 25.08
N SER A 235 17.55 -25.64 24.93
CA SER A 235 18.08 -24.31 24.62
C SER A 235 17.45 -23.25 25.51
N VAL A 236 18.07 -22.07 25.59
CA VAL A 236 17.58 -20.94 26.39
C VAL A 236 17.25 -19.77 25.47
N ASP A 237 16.07 -19.24 25.64
CA ASP A 237 15.60 -17.96 25.11
C ASP A 237 15.18 -17.07 26.29
N THR A 238 15.62 -15.82 26.30
CA THR A 238 15.16 -14.90 27.34
C THR A 238 14.70 -13.57 26.73
N GLY A 239 13.74 -12.92 27.40
CA GLY A 239 13.22 -11.63 27.00
C GLY A 239 13.01 -10.70 28.20
N ALA A 240 13.81 -9.64 28.30
CA ALA A 240 13.63 -8.55 29.26
C ALA A 240 13.21 -7.28 28.52
N GLY A 241 12.11 -6.66 28.94
CA GLY A 241 11.67 -5.39 28.34
C GLY A 241 12.62 -4.24 28.71
N LEU A 242 13.30 -3.65 27.74
CA LEU A 242 14.19 -2.50 27.99
C LEU A 242 13.43 -1.38 28.70
N GLU A 243 12.24 -1.04 28.21
CA GLU A 243 11.41 0.03 28.75
C GLU A 243 11.00 -0.24 30.19
N ARG A 244 10.66 -1.49 30.52
CA ARG A 244 10.30 -1.91 31.89
C ARG A 244 11.50 -1.84 32.83
N LEU A 245 12.64 -2.38 32.43
CA LEU A 245 13.88 -2.27 33.21
C LEU A 245 14.30 -0.82 33.39
N SER A 246 14.20 0.01 32.35
CA SER A 246 14.52 1.43 32.44
C SER A 246 13.61 2.18 33.41
N ALA A 247 12.30 1.84 33.43
CA ALA A 247 11.37 2.42 34.39
C ALA A 247 11.76 2.10 35.83
N VAL A 248 12.11 0.85 36.11
CA VAL A 248 12.61 0.44 37.43
C VAL A 248 13.92 1.19 37.82
N MET A 249 14.88 1.28 36.87
CA MET A 249 16.17 1.95 37.10
C MET A 249 16.08 3.46 37.28
N GLN A 250 15.06 4.08 36.68
CA GLN A 250 14.79 5.51 36.80
C GLN A 250 13.78 5.82 37.92
N GLY A 251 13.27 4.80 38.60
CA GLY A 251 12.40 4.94 39.79
C GLY A 251 11.02 5.47 39.43
N VAL A 252 10.54 5.18 38.21
CA VAL A 252 9.20 5.52 37.72
C VAL A 252 8.36 4.23 37.54
N THR A 253 7.04 4.35 37.62
CA THR A 253 6.10 3.23 37.51
C THR A 253 5.44 3.11 36.15
N ASN A 254 5.66 4.13 35.29
CA ASN A 254 5.10 4.19 33.97
C ASN A 254 6.23 4.26 32.92
N ASN A 255 6.22 3.36 31.94
CA ASN A 255 7.23 3.33 30.89
C ASN A 255 7.30 4.65 30.09
N TYR A 256 6.18 5.38 29.96
CA TYR A 256 6.14 6.68 29.27
C TYR A 256 6.86 7.81 30.02
N ASP A 257 7.28 7.58 31.28
CA ASP A 257 8.02 8.55 32.10
C ASP A 257 9.54 8.33 32.05
N ILE A 258 10.03 7.27 31.36
CA ILE A 258 11.47 7.06 31.17
C ILE A 258 12.07 8.12 30.24
N ASP A 259 13.38 8.32 30.34
CA ASP A 259 14.14 9.31 29.55
C ASP A 259 13.83 9.27 28.05
N LEU A 260 13.83 8.07 27.45
CA LEU A 260 13.53 7.83 26.03
C LEU A 260 12.14 8.36 25.63
N PHE A 261 11.08 7.94 26.36
CA PHE A 261 9.72 8.35 26.05
C PHE A 261 9.44 9.81 26.42
N ARG A 262 9.99 10.26 27.55
CA ARG A 262 9.76 11.62 28.05
C ARG A 262 10.15 12.70 27.05
N LYS A 263 11.24 12.50 26.30
CA LYS A 263 11.68 13.40 25.23
C LYS A 263 10.65 13.48 24.08
N ILE A 264 10.14 12.33 23.66
CA ILE A 264 9.16 12.25 22.57
C ILE A 264 7.83 12.84 23.05
N VAL A 265 7.34 12.48 24.24
CA VAL A 265 6.10 13.04 24.83
C VAL A 265 6.19 14.56 24.95
N GLN A 266 7.33 15.11 25.38
CA GLN A 266 7.57 16.55 25.48
C GLN A 266 7.51 17.23 24.10
N ALA A 267 8.08 16.61 23.07
CA ALA A 267 8.03 17.13 21.70
C ALA A 267 6.59 17.17 21.18
N VAL A 268 5.80 16.10 21.42
CA VAL A 268 4.37 16.06 21.07
C VAL A 268 3.59 17.14 21.83
N ALA A 269 3.83 17.28 23.13
CA ALA A 269 3.18 18.30 23.98
C ALA A 269 3.48 19.72 23.47
N THR A 270 4.71 20.00 23.06
CA THR A 270 5.11 21.27 22.45
C THR A 270 4.32 21.55 21.16
N LEU A 271 4.16 20.53 20.29
CA LEU A 271 3.37 20.65 19.07
C LEU A 271 1.87 20.85 19.33
N ALA A 272 1.38 20.28 20.43
CA ALA A 272 -0.03 20.41 20.87
C ALA A 272 -0.28 21.69 21.68
N GLY A 273 0.74 22.40 22.12
CA GLY A 273 0.61 23.58 22.98
C GLY A 273 0.02 23.25 24.35
N THR A 274 0.35 22.09 24.93
CA THR A 274 -0.15 21.63 26.24
C THR A 274 0.97 21.32 27.24
N ASP A 275 0.71 21.60 28.50
CA ASP A 275 1.60 21.22 29.60
C ASP A 275 1.16 19.93 30.32
N ASP A 276 0.00 19.37 29.96
CA ASP A 276 -0.52 18.11 30.54
C ASP A 276 0.18 16.89 29.93
N LEU A 277 1.37 16.54 30.42
CA LEU A 277 2.16 15.39 29.98
C LEU A 277 1.51 14.03 30.33
N ALA A 278 0.50 14.02 31.20
CA ALA A 278 -0.21 12.79 31.57
C ALA A 278 -1.28 12.38 30.55
N ASN A 279 -1.60 13.25 29.58
CA ASN A 279 -2.64 13.00 28.59
C ASN A 279 -2.38 11.73 27.77
N PRO A 280 -3.28 10.74 27.76
CA PRO A 280 -3.09 9.48 27.03
C PRO A 280 -2.77 9.66 25.53
N SER A 281 -3.31 10.71 24.89
CA SER A 281 -3.07 10.98 23.48
C SER A 281 -1.60 11.29 23.16
N LEU A 282 -0.88 11.95 24.09
CA LEU A 282 0.56 12.19 23.95
C LEU A 282 1.35 10.87 23.96
N ARG A 283 0.97 9.95 24.86
CA ARG A 283 1.60 8.63 25.00
C ARG A 283 1.36 7.76 23.76
N VAL A 284 0.13 7.76 23.23
CA VAL A 284 -0.20 7.05 21.98
C VAL A 284 0.69 7.55 20.83
N ILE A 285 0.80 8.85 20.65
CA ILE A 285 1.61 9.45 19.57
C ILE A 285 3.09 9.09 19.76
N ALA A 286 3.60 9.16 21.00
CA ALA A 286 5.00 8.85 21.32
C ALA A 286 5.35 7.38 21.09
N ASP A 287 4.44 6.45 21.39
CA ASP A 287 4.60 5.04 21.06
C ASP A 287 4.58 4.81 19.54
N HIS A 288 3.58 5.38 18.86
CA HIS A 288 3.32 5.11 17.47
C HIS A 288 4.40 5.67 16.53
N ILE A 289 5.06 6.77 16.88
CA ILE A 289 6.17 7.28 16.04
C ILE A 289 7.34 6.28 16.01
N ARG A 290 7.62 5.58 17.12
CA ARG A 290 8.65 4.54 17.18
C ARG A 290 8.28 3.39 16.25
N ALA A 291 7.07 2.83 16.39
CA ALA A 291 6.58 1.74 15.56
C ALA A 291 6.59 2.10 14.07
N CYS A 292 5.99 3.23 13.70
CA CYS A 292 5.86 3.64 12.31
C CYS A 292 7.20 3.91 11.64
N THR A 293 8.09 4.63 12.31
CA THR A 293 9.39 4.98 11.74
C THR A 293 10.24 3.73 11.50
N PHE A 294 10.37 2.83 12.48
CA PHE A 294 11.15 1.61 12.30
C PHE A 294 10.55 0.64 11.30
N LEU A 295 9.22 0.53 11.20
CA LEU A 295 8.57 -0.27 10.16
C LEU A 295 8.87 0.28 8.76
N ILE A 296 8.87 1.60 8.58
CA ILE A 296 9.20 2.22 7.29
C ILE A 296 10.68 2.03 6.96
N VAL A 297 11.58 2.19 7.93
CA VAL A 297 13.02 1.95 7.76
C VAL A 297 13.28 0.49 7.35
N ASP A 298 12.51 -0.46 7.88
CA ASP A 298 12.58 -1.87 7.52
C ASP A 298 11.77 -2.22 6.23
N GLY A 299 11.34 -1.22 5.45
CA GLY A 299 10.77 -1.37 4.11
C GLY A 299 9.25 -1.57 4.05
N VAL A 300 8.53 -1.41 5.17
CA VAL A 300 7.06 -1.46 5.16
C VAL A 300 6.50 -0.11 4.71
N LEU A 301 5.65 -0.12 3.68
CA LEU A 301 4.92 1.06 3.22
C LEU A 301 3.43 0.96 3.54
N PRO A 302 2.74 2.09 3.84
CA PRO A 302 1.30 2.09 4.09
C PRO A 302 0.53 1.53 2.88
N SER A 303 -0.29 0.51 3.12
CA SER A 303 -1.11 -0.14 2.09
C SER A 303 -2.49 -0.54 2.62
N ASN A 304 -3.32 -1.17 1.78
CA ASN A 304 -4.66 -1.63 2.16
C ASN A 304 -4.68 -3.06 2.73
N GLU A 305 -3.56 -3.77 2.67
CA GLU A 305 -3.47 -5.19 3.05
C GLU A 305 -2.19 -5.50 3.83
N GLY A 306 -2.18 -6.60 4.56
CA GLY A 306 -1.01 -7.15 5.21
C GLY A 306 -0.31 -6.19 6.17
N ARG A 307 1.02 -6.21 6.16
CA ARG A 307 1.88 -5.38 7.04
C ARG A 307 1.65 -3.88 6.83
N GLY A 308 1.46 -3.46 5.58
CA GLY A 308 1.23 -2.05 5.26
C GLY A 308 -0.11 -1.52 5.77
N TYR A 309 -1.15 -2.37 5.86
CA TYR A 309 -2.41 -2.02 6.49
C TYR A 309 -2.23 -1.77 7.99
N VAL A 310 -1.48 -2.62 8.69
CA VAL A 310 -1.21 -2.42 10.12
C VAL A 310 -0.43 -1.12 10.34
N LEU A 311 0.61 -0.85 9.54
CA LEU A 311 1.35 0.42 9.60
C LEU A 311 0.42 1.62 9.37
N ARG A 312 -0.41 1.60 8.33
CA ARG A 312 -1.40 2.66 8.04
C ARG A 312 -2.35 2.89 9.21
N ARG A 313 -2.82 1.82 9.84
CA ARG A 313 -3.69 1.87 11.00
C ARG A 313 -3.04 2.59 12.18
N ILE A 314 -1.77 2.28 12.48
CA ILE A 314 -1.01 2.93 13.57
C ILE A 314 -0.81 4.42 13.25
N ILE A 315 -0.42 4.78 12.02
CA ILE A 315 -0.24 6.18 11.57
C ILE A 315 -1.55 6.96 11.77
N ARG A 316 -2.67 6.44 11.26
CA ARG A 316 -3.97 7.12 11.33
C ARG A 316 -4.48 7.26 12.77
N ARG A 317 -4.18 6.28 13.63
CA ARG A 317 -4.48 6.37 15.06
C ARG A 317 -3.70 7.51 15.72
N ALA A 318 -2.40 7.65 15.41
CA ALA A 318 -1.59 8.78 15.92
C ALA A 318 -2.13 10.14 15.43
N ILE A 319 -2.46 10.27 14.15
CA ILE A 319 -3.01 11.50 13.56
C ILE A 319 -4.33 11.89 14.24
N ARG A 320 -5.23 10.92 14.46
CA ARG A 320 -6.47 11.16 15.19
C ARG A 320 -6.22 11.67 16.61
N HIS A 321 -5.25 11.09 17.33
CA HIS A 321 -4.91 11.55 18.67
C HIS A 321 -4.32 12.98 18.65
N GLY A 322 -3.57 13.33 17.61
CA GLY A 322 -3.12 14.71 17.37
C GLY A 322 -4.30 15.68 17.15
N HIS A 323 -5.26 15.28 16.32
CA HIS A 323 -6.48 16.06 16.10
C HIS A 323 -7.28 16.23 17.41
N LYS A 324 -7.36 15.18 18.25
CA LYS A 324 -8.00 15.24 19.58
C LYS A 324 -7.29 16.24 20.53
N LEU A 325 -5.98 16.40 20.38
CA LEU A 325 -5.18 17.40 21.11
C LEU A 325 -5.27 18.81 20.51
N GLY A 326 -6.01 19.00 19.41
CA GLY A 326 -6.16 20.31 18.74
C GLY A 326 -4.99 20.66 17.81
N ILE A 327 -4.11 19.72 17.48
CA ILE A 327 -3.03 19.95 16.51
C ILE A 327 -3.64 20.08 15.12
N ASN A 328 -3.42 21.21 14.47
CA ASN A 328 -3.87 21.48 13.11
C ASN A 328 -2.75 21.25 12.09
N GLY A 329 -3.08 20.58 10.97
CA GLY A 329 -2.13 20.26 9.91
C GLY A 329 -1.23 19.06 10.22
N ALA A 330 -0.30 18.77 9.31
CA ALA A 330 0.62 17.65 9.42
C ALA A 330 1.69 17.92 10.50
N PHE A 331 1.85 16.99 11.41
CA PHE A 331 2.72 17.11 12.58
C PHE A 331 3.53 15.84 12.88
N PHE A 332 2.97 14.65 12.61
CA PHE A 332 3.51 13.37 13.08
C PHE A 332 4.89 13.07 12.46
N HIS A 333 5.06 13.38 11.17
CA HIS A 333 6.34 13.26 10.47
C HIS A 333 7.49 14.08 11.11
N LYS A 334 7.17 15.19 11.80
CA LYS A 334 8.16 16.04 12.47
C LYS A 334 8.84 15.36 13.67
N LEU A 335 8.18 14.34 14.22
CA LEU A 335 8.69 13.57 15.35
C LEU A 335 9.79 12.57 14.97
N VAL A 336 9.99 12.30 13.66
CA VAL A 336 11.07 11.42 13.19
C VAL A 336 12.44 11.92 13.61
N SER A 337 12.70 13.22 13.53
CA SER A 337 13.97 13.81 13.96
C SER A 337 14.21 13.65 15.47
N VAL A 338 13.15 13.79 16.26
CA VAL A 338 13.24 13.59 17.72
C VAL A 338 13.57 12.12 18.03
N LEU A 339 12.96 11.18 17.31
CA LEU A 339 13.25 9.76 17.47
C LEU A 339 14.68 9.43 17.04
N GLU A 340 15.16 10.00 15.93
CA GLU A 340 16.52 9.86 15.44
C GLU A 340 17.57 10.29 16.49
N GLU A 341 17.34 11.41 17.17
CA GLU A 341 18.20 11.88 18.27
C GLU A 341 18.24 10.89 19.44
N GLN A 342 17.10 10.22 19.74
CA GLN A 342 17.01 9.32 20.90
C GLN A 342 17.53 7.90 20.60
N MET A 343 17.37 7.39 19.39
CA MET A 343 17.62 5.99 19.07
C MET A 343 18.63 5.78 17.93
N GLY A 344 19.03 6.83 17.20
CA GLY A 344 19.92 6.73 16.04
C GLY A 344 21.34 6.23 16.35
N ASP A 345 21.83 6.37 17.59
CA ASP A 345 23.11 5.80 18.01
C ASP A 345 23.04 4.29 18.18
N ALA A 346 21.92 3.79 18.70
CA ALA A 346 21.70 2.36 18.88
C ALA A 346 21.34 1.65 17.56
N TYR A 347 20.71 2.39 16.63
CA TYR A 347 20.19 1.87 15.36
C TYR A 347 20.62 2.80 14.21
N PRO A 348 21.82 2.64 13.64
CA PRO A 348 22.33 3.50 12.56
C PRO A 348 21.47 3.50 11.29
N GLU A 349 20.71 2.42 11.05
CA GLU A 349 19.74 2.30 9.96
C GLU A 349 18.61 3.33 10.08
N LEU A 350 18.25 3.75 11.30
CA LEU A 350 17.27 4.80 11.53
C LEU A 350 17.75 6.13 10.91
N ARG A 351 19.02 6.50 11.10
CA ARG A 351 19.59 7.71 10.49
C ARG A 351 19.56 7.66 8.96
N LYS A 352 19.89 6.50 8.39
CA LYS A 352 19.87 6.31 6.94
C LYS A 352 18.46 6.43 6.35
N GLY A 353 17.45 5.93 7.09
CA GLY A 353 16.05 5.89 6.63
C GLY A 353 15.18 7.08 7.10
N ALA A 354 15.67 7.97 7.96
CA ALA A 354 14.88 9.04 8.58
C ALA A 354 14.21 9.98 7.55
N ALA A 355 14.94 10.39 6.52
CA ALA A 355 14.41 11.25 5.46
C ALA A 355 13.27 10.57 4.68
N GLN A 356 13.41 9.27 4.40
CA GLN A 356 12.35 8.48 3.76
C GLN A 356 11.14 8.34 4.67
N ALA A 357 11.34 7.97 5.94
CA ALA A 357 10.26 7.83 6.91
C ALA A 357 9.47 9.14 7.06
N THR A 358 10.16 10.29 7.12
CA THR A 358 9.53 11.60 7.17
C THR A 358 8.62 11.85 5.98
N ARG A 359 9.06 11.55 4.74
CA ARG A 359 8.26 11.74 3.52
C ARG A 359 7.05 10.82 3.48
N VAL A 360 7.23 9.53 3.81
CA VAL A 360 6.14 8.55 3.83
C VAL A 360 5.06 8.94 4.85
N LEU A 361 5.49 9.35 6.05
CA LEU A 361 4.56 9.79 7.10
C LEU A 361 3.81 11.06 6.69
N LEU A 362 4.51 12.07 6.17
CA LEU A 362 3.88 13.31 5.70
C LEU A 362 2.81 13.02 4.64
N GLN A 363 3.11 12.19 3.65
CA GLN A 363 2.17 11.84 2.59
C GLN A 363 0.91 11.12 3.12
N GLU A 364 1.06 10.18 4.07
CA GLU A 364 -0.09 9.49 4.66
C GLU A 364 -0.90 10.44 5.58
N GLU A 365 -0.24 11.40 6.26
CA GLU A 365 -0.91 12.46 7.03
C GLU A 365 -1.79 13.34 6.12
N GLU A 366 -1.23 13.84 5.01
CA GLU A 366 -1.95 14.70 4.06
C GLU A 366 -3.15 13.97 3.46
N ARG A 367 -2.95 12.72 3.00
CA ARG A 367 -4.03 11.88 2.47
C ARG A 367 -5.14 11.60 3.49
N PHE A 368 -4.78 11.40 4.75
CA PHE A 368 -5.77 11.12 5.79
C PHE A 368 -6.47 12.39 6.25
N ALA A 369 -5.79 13.55 6.25
CA ALA A 369 -6.39 14.83 6.58
C ALA A 369 -7.57 15.18 5.68
N GLU A 370 -7.50 14.84 4.37
CA GLU A 370 -8.59 15.06 3.41
C GLU A 370 -9.88 14.32 3.80
N THR A 371 -9.77 13.14 4.40
CA THR A 371 -10.90 12.27 4.74
C THR A 371 -11.26 12.28 6.22
N LEU A 372 -10.32 12.66 7.10
CA LEU A 372 -10.50 12.62 8.56
C LEU A 372 -11.69 13.47 9.02
N THR A 373 -11.75 14.73 8.60
CA THR A 373 -12.81 15.67 9.01
C THR A 373 -14.18 15.18 8.58
N THR A 374 -14.30 14.71 7.33
CA THR A 374 -15.54 14.17 6.78
C THR A 374 -15.92 12.86 7.48
N GLY A 375 -14.97 11.93 7.63
CA GLY A 375 -15.20 10.65 8.32
C GLY A 375 -15.62 10.83 9.78
N MET A 376 -14.97 11.71 10.53
CA MET A 376 -15.34 12.05 11.91
C MET A 376 -16.72 12.70 12.01
N SER A 377 -17.09 13.57 11.08
CA SER A 377 -18.42 14.19 11.04
C SER A 377 -19.51 13.14 10.79
N LEU A 378 -19.31 12.24 9.83
CA LEU A 378 -20.25 11.15 9.53
C LEU A 378 -20.38 10.17 10.68
N LEU A 379 -19.26 9.77 11.29
CA LEU A 379 -19.27 8.88 12.47
C LEU A 379 -19.98 9.52 13.65
N THR A 380 -19.71 10.81 13.89
CA THR A 380 -20.38 11.56 14.95
C THR A 380 -21.89 11.62 14.73
N ALA A 381 -22.34 11.94 13.52
CA ALA A 381 -23.75 11.99 13.16
C ALA A 381 -24.42 10.60 13.31
N ALA A 382 -23.75 9.53 12.90
CA ALA A 382 -24.25 8.15 13.04
C ALA A 382 -24.40 7.77 14.53
N LEU A 383 -23.40 8.06 15.36
CA LEU A 383 -23.46 7.78 16.82
C LEU A 383 -24.49 8.66 17.52
N ASP A 384 -24.67 9.93 17.10
CA ASP A 384 -25.70 10.82 17.67
C ASP A 384 -27.10 10.35 17.29
N GLY A 385 -27.30 9.75 16.13
CA GLY A 385 -28.57 9.15 15.71
C GLY A 385 -28.98 7.93 16.56
N LEU A 386 -28.03 7.26 17.21
CA LEU A 386 -28.31 6.15 18.12
C LEU A 386 -28.73 6.59 19.55
N LYS A 387 -28.69 7.89 19.85
CA LYS A 387 -29.12 8.43 21.14
C LYS A 387 -30.65 8.35 21.24
N GLY A 388 -31.17 7.42 22.04
CA GLY A 388 -32.61 7.24 22.28
C GLY A 388 -33.19 5.87 21.99
N GLU A 389 -32.45 5.01 21.33
CA GLU A 389 -32.79 3.59 21.17
C GLU A 389 -32.21 2.79 22.34
N GLY A 390 -33.03 2.08 23.11
CA GLY A 390 -32.66 1.32 24.32
C GLY A 390 -31.41 0.43 24.14
N ALA A 391 -31.28 -0.66 24.88
CA ALA A 391 -30.05 -1.51 24.87
C ALA A 391 -29.60 -2.02 23.47
N LYS A 392 -30.50 -2.10 22.47
CA LYS A 392 -30.20 -2.40 21.07
C LYS A 392 -29.56 -1.23 20.28
N GLY A 393 -29.74 0.05 20.74
CA GLY A 393 -29.21 1.23 20.10
C GLY A 393 -27.77 1.61 20.48
N LYS A 394 -27.02 0.71 21.15
CA LYS A 394 -25.62 0.96 21.54
C LYS A 394 -24.60 0.39 20.57
N MET A 395 -25.03 -0.12 19.42
CA MET A 395 -24.15 -0.73 18.43
C MET A 395 -24.30 -0.04 17.06
N LEU A 396 -23.20 0.44 16.52
CA LEU A 396 -23.13 1.00 15.16
C LEU A 396 -23.15 -0.15 14.14
N ASP A 397 -24.03 -0.05 13.14
CA ASP A 397 -24.20 -1.10 12.15
C ASP A 397 -22.96 -1.32 11.26
N GLY A 398 -22.77 -2.59 10.81
CA GLY A 398 -21.59 -3.00 10.05
C GLY A 398 -21.49 -2.34 8.67
N GLU A 399 -22.61 -1.98 8.03
CA GLU A 399 -22.62 -1.30 6.73
C GLU A 399 -22.12 0.15 6.83
N THR A 400 -22.47 0.85 7.89
CA THR A 400 -21.93 2.19 8.20
C THR A 400 -20.44 2.12 8.49
N VAL A 401 -19.96 1.11 9.25
CA VAL A 401 -18.53 0.87 9.50
C VAL A 401 -17.82 0.57 8.20
N PHE A 402 -18.39 -0.27 7.33
CA PHE A 402 -17.82 -0.60 6.02
C PHE A 402 -17.75 0.64 5.10
N ARG A 403 -18.76 1.46 5.05
CA ARG A 403 -18.75 2.70 4.25
C ARG A 403 -17.69 3.69 4.71
N LEU A 404 -17.50 3.83 6.03
CA LEU A 404 -16.42 4.65 6.59
C LEU A 404 -15.05 4.11 6.19
N TYR A 405 -14.88 2.79 6.16
CA TYR A 405 -13.65 2.12 5.77
C TYR A 405 -13.39 2.24 4.26
N ASP A 406 -14.33 1.80 3.43
CA ASP A 406 -14.17 1.65 1.98
C ASP A 406 -14.11 2.99 1.24
N THR A 407 -15.01 3.92 1.60
CA THR A 407 -15.16 5.21 0.91
C THR A 407 -14.24 6.29 1.48
N TYR A 408 -14.11 6.34 2.81
CA TYR A 408 -13.37 7.42 3.49
C TYR A 408 -12.02 6.95 4.04
N GLY A 409 -11.67 5.69 3.87
CA GLY A 409 -10.42 5.14 4.38
C GLY A 409 -10.28 5.23 5.89
N PHE A 410 -11.41 5.27 6.63
CA PHE A 410 -11.44 5.35 8.08
C PHE A 410 -11.39 3.94 8.66
N PRO A 411 -10.28 3.50 9.28
CA PRO A 411 -10.14 2.13 9.73
C PRO A 411 -11.24 1.69 10.69
N ALA A 412 -11.71 0.43 10.60
CA ALA A 412 -12.81 -0.07 11.42
C ALA A 412 -12.49 -0.06 12.93
N ASP A 413 -11.23 -0.34 13.30
CA ASP A 413 -10.76 -0.24 14.68
C ASP A 413 -10.73 1.20 15.20
N LEU A 414 -10.40 2.17 14.34
CA LEU A 414 -10.50 3.59 14.67
C LEU A 414 -11.97 3.99 14.88
N THR A 415 -12.88 3.46 14.06
CA THR A 415 -14.34 3.62 14.27
C THR A 415 -14.76 3.00 15.61
N ALA A 416 -14.24 1.79 15.94
CA ALA A 416 -14.50 1.11 17.22
C ALA A 416 -13.98 1.93 18.42
N ASP A 417 -12.77 2.50 18.31
CA ASP A 417 -12.19 3.34 19.38
C ASP A 417 -13.04 4.58 19.65
N VAL A 418 -13.48 5.28 18.59
CA VAL A 418 -14.36 6.46 18.71
C VAL A 418 -15.73 6.08 19.30
N ALA A 419 -16.29 4.95 18.85
CA ALA A 419 -17.56 4.44 19.37
C ALA A 419 -17.44 4.09 20.86
N ARG A 420 -16.39 3.38 21.27
CA ARG A 420 -16.12 2.99 22.66
C ARG A 420 -15.93 4.19 23.58
N GLU A 421 -15.21 5.24 23.15
CA GLU A 421 -15.06 6.49 23.90
C GLU A 421 -16.42 7.16 24.22
N ARG A 422 -17.43 6.90 23.38
CA ARG A 422 -18.79 7.42 23.55
C ARG A 422 -19.77 6.40 24.17
N GLY A 423 -19.30 5.23 24.58
CA GLY A 423 -20.10 4.16 25.19
C GLY A 423 -20.89 3.30 24.19
N TYR A 424 -20.47 3.26 22.93
CA TYR A 424 -21.03 2.43 21.86
C TYR A 424 -20.07 1.31 21.46
N SER A 425 -20.60 0.26 20.81
CA SER A 425 -19.84 -0.79 20.12
C SER A 425 -20.06 -0.71 18.60
N ILE A 426 -19.32 -1.50 17.85
CA ILE A 426 -19.52 -1.68 16.40
C ILE A 426 -19.97 -3.11 16.08
N ASP A 427 -20.75 -3.30 15.02
CA ASP A 427 -21.10 -4.60 14.47
C ASP A 427 -19.95 -5.12 13.58
N SER A 428 -18.98 -5.79 14.22
CA SER A 428 -17.84 -6.39 13.53
C SER A 428 -18.24 -7.50 12.56
N ALA A 429 -19.26 -8.29 12.88
CA ALA A 429 -19.73 -9.37 12.02
C ALA A 429 -20.35 -8.84 10.72
N GLY A 430 -21.18 -7.80 10.83
CA GLY A 430 -21.74 -7.12 9.66
C GLY A 430 -20.66 -6.44 8.80
N PHE A 431 -19.64 -5.85 9.43
CA PHE A 431 -18.49 -5.30 8.72
C PHE A 431 -17.72 -6.37 7.94
N GLU A 432 -17.41 -7.53 8.55
CA GLU A 432 -16.70 -8.62 7.88
C GLU A 432 -17.50 -9.20 6.72
N ALA A 433 -18.83 -9.34 6.88
CA ALA A 433 -19.71 -9.78 5.79
C ALA A 433 -19.68 -8.83 4.60
N ALA A 434 -19.71 -7.51 4.83
CA ALA A 434 -19.61 -6.50 3.79
C ALA A 434 -18.23 -6.52 3.09
N MET A 435 -17.15 -6.74 3.84
CA MET A 435 -15.78 -6.90 3.32
C MET A 435 -15.65 -8.15 2.43
N GLU A 436 -16.22 -9.29 2.84
CA GLU A 436 -16.17 -10.50 2.00
C GLU A 436 -16.98 -10.35 0.72
N ALA A 437 -18.16 -9.72 0.78
CA ALA A 437 -18.92 -9.39 -0.41
C ALA A 437 -18.16 -8.47 -1.39
N GLN A 438 -17.34 -7.55 -0.88
CA GLN A 438 -16.46 -6.71 -1.71
C GLN A 438 -15.35 -7.56 -2.37
N ARG A 439 -14.68 -8.44 -1.59
CA ARG A 439 -13.65 -9.35 -2.10
C ARG A 439 -14.18 -10.28 -3.19
N GLU A 440 -15.37 -10.83 -3.00
CA GLU A 440 -16.03 -11.67 -4.00
C GLU A 440 -16.31 -10.90 -5.31
N ARG A 441 -16.82 -9.67 -5.22
CA ARG A 441 -17.00 -8.78 -6.39
C ARG A 441 -15.68 -8.49 -7.09
N ALA A 442 -14.60 -8.20 -6.34
CA ALA A 442 -13.28 -7.97 -6.89
C ALA A 442 -12.72 -9.25 -7.58
N ARG A 443 -12.88 -10.43 -6.96
CA ARG A 443 -12.50 -11.72 -7.56
C ARG A 443 -13.31 -12.02 -8.82
N ALA A 444 -14.61 -11.75 -8.83
CA ALA A 444 -15.47 -11.95 -9.98
C ALA A 444 -15.10 -11.02 -11.15
N ALA A 445 -14.73 -9.76 -10.86
CA ALA A 445 -14.25 -8.80 -11.86
C ALA A 445 -12.84 -9.16 -12.39
N SER A 446 -12.02 -9.85 -11.61
CA SER A 446 -10.66 -10.29 -11.97
C SER A 446 -10.62 -11.62 -12.74
N ARG A 447 -11.75 -12.35 -12.85
CA ARG A 447 -11.86 -13.62 -13.57
C ARG A 447 -11.95 -13.43 -15.10
N PHE A 448 -10.95 -12.81 -15.70
CA PHE A 448 -10.61 -12.98 -17.11
C PHE A 448 -9.33 -13.84 -17.22
N GLY A 449 -9.50 -15.13 -16.99
CA GLY A 449 -8.52 -16.18 -17.18
C GLY A 449 -9.12 -17.47 -16.65
N VAL A 450 -9.29 -18.45 -17.53
CA VAL A 450 -9.66 -19.81 -17.11
C VAL A 450 -8.59 -20.29 -16.15
N ASP A 451 -8.97 -20.60 -14.91
CA ASP A 451 -8.02 -21.14 -13.92
C ASP A 451 -7.67 -22.58 -14.29
N LEU A 452 -6.70 -22.72 -15.18
CA LEU A 452 -6.14 -24.00 -15.65
C LEU A 452 -5.47 -24.81 -14.54
N ARG A 453 -5.35 -24.24 -13.33
CA ARG A 453 -4.73 -24.91 -12.15
C ARG A 453 -5.66 -25.91 -11.45
N ALA A 454 -6.96 -25.89 -11.74
CA ALA A 454 -7.97 -26.76 -11.13
C ALA A 454 -8.22 -28.05 -11.95
N GLY A 455 -7.17 -28.69 -12.44
CA GLY A 455 -7.24 -29.97 -13.15
C GLY A 455 -6.57 -31.10 -12.39
N THR A 456 -6.66 -32.33 -12.95
CA THR A 456 -6.09 -33.57 -12.42
C THR A 456 -4.68 -33.38 -11.88
N GLN A 457 -4.41 -33.75 -10.62
CA GLN A 457 -3.07 -33.80 -10.06
C GLN A 457 -2.20 -34.77 -10.89
N LEU A 458 -1.17 -34.23 -11.53
CA LEU A 458 -0.20 -35.00 -12.28
C LEU A 458 1.06 -35.16 -11.43
N ASP A 459 1.38 -36.40 -11.13
CA ASP A 459 2.64 -36.77 -10.46
C ASP A 459 3.72 -37.09 -11.52
N ILE A 460 3.94 -36.11 -12.41
CA ILE A 460 4.92 -36.22 -13.51
C ILE A 460 5.89 -35.03 -13.38
N GLN A 461 7.19 -35.35 -13.46
CA GLN A 461 8.25 -34.36 -13.51
C GLN A 461 8.78 -34.24 -14.94
N THR A 462 8.91 -33.02 -15.47
CA THR A 462 9.54 -32.74 -16.76
C THR A 462 10.95 -32.20 -16.55
N SER A 463 11.94 -32.75 -17.26
CA SER A 463 13.31 -32.22 -17.26
C SER A 463 13.41 -31.01 -18.18
N PHE A 464 13.75 -29.82 -17.65
CA PHE A 464 13.90 -28.61 -18.46
C PHE A 464 15.35 -28.45 -18.97
N CYS A 465 15.54 -28.42 -20.31
CA CYS A 465 16.82 -28.22 -20.97
C CYS A 465 16.98 -26.89 -21.73
N GLY A 466 15.95 -26.02 -21.64
CA GLY A 466 15.81 -24.80 -22.45
C GLY A 466 16.69 -23.63 -22.08
N TYR A 467 17.58 -23.74 -21.09
CA TYR A 467 18.61 -22.72 -20.86
C TYR A 467 19.71 -22.75 -21.92
N ASN A 468 20.01 -23.95 -22.47
CA ASN A 468 21.12 -24.17 -23.38
C ASN A 468 20.70 -24.61 -24.79
N ALA A 469 19.42 -24.97 -24.98
CA ALA A 469 18.90 -25.48 -26.24
C ALA A 469 17.49 -24.93 -26.52
N LEU A 470 17.23 -24.64 -27.79
CA LEU A 470 15.89 -24.26 -28.27
C LEU A 470 15.15 -25.41 -28.93
N GLU A 471 15.87 -26.54 -29.15
CA GLU A 471 15.31 -27.77 -29.73
C GLU A 471 15.74 -28.99 -28.91
N GLY A 472 14.89 -30.01 -28.91
CA GLY A 472 15.16 -31.27 -28.25
C GLY A 472 14.19 -32.36 -28.71
N GLU A 473 14.57 -33.62 -28.60
CA GLU A 473 13.69 -34.76 -28.85
C GLU A 473 13.30 -35.43 -27.54
N ALA A 474 11.98 -35.63 -27.35
CA ALA A 474 11.46 -36.20 -26.12
C ALA A 474 10.20 -37.03 -26.37
N LYS A 475 9.90 -37.94 -25.45
CA LYS A 475 8.69 -38.76 -25.49
C LYS A 475 7.53 -38.02 -24.84
N VAL A 476 6.34 -38.23 -25.43
CA VAL A 476 5.08 -37.83 -24.84
C VAL A 476 4.76 -38.78 -23.67
N VAL A 477 4.62 -38.19 -22.48
CA VAL A 477 4.32 -38.92 -21.23
C VAL A 477 2.88 -38.77 -20.77
N ALA A 478 2.19 -37.71 -21.22
CA ALA A 478 0.75 -37.55 -21.00
C ALA A 478 0.14 -36.59 -22.01
N LEU A 479 -1.16 -36.79 -22.28
CA LEU A 479 -2.00 -35.90 -23.06
C LEU A 479 -3.23 -35.50 -22.24
N LEU A 480 -3.62 -34.20 -22.29
CA LEU A 480 -4.85 -33.74 -21.64
C LEU A 480 -5.75 -32.99 -22.63
N ARG A 481 -7.06 -33.09 -22.39
CA ARG A 481 -8.07 -32.32 -23.10
C ARG A 481 -9.09 -31.81 -22.09
N GLY A 482 -9.21 -30.49 -21.99
CA GLY A 482 -10.08 -29.85 -20.99
C GLY A 482 -9.70 -30.17 -19.54
N GLY A 483 -8.41 -30.45 -19.27
CA GLY A 483 -7.89 -30.80 -17.94
C GLY A 483 -7.95 -32.30 -17.59
N GLU A 484 -8.55 -33.15 -18.43
CA GLU A 484 -8.64 -34.60 -18.25
C GLU A 484 -7.62 -35.33 -19.13
N ARG A 485 -7.02 -36.41 -18.60
CA ARG A 485 -6.06 -37.23 -19.32
C ARG A 485 -6.76 -38.02 -20.43
N VAL A 486 -6.18 -38.02 -21.62
CA VAL A 486 -6.72 -38.74 -22.82
C VAL A 486 -5.61 -39.59 -23.45
N GLU A 487 -5.98 -40.67 -24.15
CA GLU A 487 -5.05 -41.54 -24.83
C GLU A 487 -4.55 -40.94 -26.16
N GLU A 488 -5.37 -40.10 -26.80
CA GLU A 488 -5.00 -39.46 -28.08
C GLU A 488 -5.62 -38.06 -28.22
N LEU A 489 -4.92 -37.19 -28.97
CA LEU A 489 -5.46 -35.95 -29.51
C LEU A 489 -5.62 -36.10 -31.03
N ARG A 490 -6.75 -35.61 -31.59
CA ARG A 490 -7.06 -35.70 -33.00
C ARG A 490 -6.81 -34.37 -33.71
N ALA A 491 -6.62 -34.47 -35.03
CA ALA A 491 -6.39 -33.31 -35.87
C ALA A 491 -7.42 -32.18 -35.62
N GLY A 492 -6.91 -30.96 -35.41
CA GLY A 492 -7.69 -29.76 -35.10
C GLY A 492 -8.14 -29.61 -33.66
N GLU A 493 -7.90 -30.59 -32.78
CA GLU A 493 -8.26 -30.48 -31.36
C GLU A 493 -7.24 -29.60 -30.57
N MET A 494 -7.78 -28.83 -29.63
CA MET A 494 -7.02 -28.16 -28.57
C MET A 494 -6.70 -29.18 -27.48
N GLY A 495 -5.50 -29.13 -26.95
CA GLY A 495 -5.07 -29.99 -25.85
C GLY A 495 -3.78 -29.56 -25.20
N GLU A 496 -3.29 -30.40 -24.29
CA GLU A 496 -2.05 -30.21 -23.58
C GLU A 496 -1.16 -31.44 -23.78
N VAL A 497 0.11 -31.21 -24.08
CA VAL A 497 1.13 -32.25 -24.28
C VAL A 497 2.18 -32.15 -23.20
N ILE A 498 2.44 -33.24 -22.48
CA ILE A 498 3.50 -33.31 -21.49
C ILE A 498 4.59 -34.22 -22.02
N LEU A 499 5.81 -33.68 -21.99
CA LEU A 499 7.01 -34.39 -22.44
C LEU A 499 7.88 -34.79 -21.24
N GLU A 500 8.68 -35.87 -21.38
CA GLU A 500 9.66 -36.28 -20.36
C GLU A 500 10.77 -35.25 -20.17
N SER A 501 11.16 -34.55 -21.25
CA SER A 501 12.10 -33.43 -21.26
C SER A 501 11.67 -32.38 -22.26
N THR A 502 12.01 -31.10 -22.04
CA THR A 502 11.56 -30.02 -22.93
C THR A 502 12.52 -28.83 -22.93
N PRO A 503 12.73 -28.17 -24.10
CA PRO A 503 13.37 -26.85 -24.17
C PRO A 503 12.40 -25.69 -23.87
N PHE A 504 11.08 -25.93 -23.72
CA PHE A 504 10.07 -24.90 -23.49
C PHE A 504 10.05 -24.46 -22.04
N TYR A 505 10.25 -23.17 -21.81
CA TYR A 505 10.10 -22.54 -20.50
C TYR A 505 8.61 -22.50 -20.13
N ALA A 506 8.26 -23.03 -18.97
CA ALA A 506 6.90 -22.92 -18.46
C ALA A 506 6.74 -21.64 -17.63
N GLU A 507 5.60 -20.95 -17.77
CA GLU A 507 5.30 -19.70 -17.09
C GLU A 507 5.67 -19.76 -15.60
N SER A 508 6.54 -18.85 -15.18
CA SER A 508 7.03 -18.76 -13.81
C SER A 508 7.72 -17.41 -13.55
N GLY A 509 7.65 -16.91 -12.31
CA GLY A 509 8.37 -15.71 -11.90
C GLY A 509 8.00 -14.44 -12.71
N GLY A 510 6.83 -14.41 -13.33
CA GLY A 510 6.38 -13.31 -14.18
C GLY A 510 6.81 -13.40 -15.66
N GLN A 511 7.68 -14.34 -16.03
CA GLN A 511 7.97 -14.62 -17.44
C GLN A 511 6.88 -15.53 -18.01
N VAL A 512 6.30 -15.15 -19.17
CA VAL A 512 5.33 -15.96 -19.92
C VAL A 512 5.95 -17.28 -20.40
N GLY A 513 5.10 -18.29 -20.62
CA GLY A 513 5.49 -19.55 -21.22
C GLY A 513 5.95 -19.40 -22.68
N ASP A 514 6.78 -20.34 -23.13
CA ASP A 514 7.22 -20.35 -24.52
C ASP A 514 6.14 -20.88 -25.46
N ALA A 515 6.16 -20.38 -26.68
CA ALA A 515 5.45 -20.89 -27.82
C ALA A 515 6.39 -21.55 -28.83
N GLY A 516 5.83 -22.35 -29.74
CA GLY A 516 6.61 -23.05 -30.76
C GLY A 516 5.85 -24.24 -31.35
N GLU A 517 6.55 -25.32 -31.66
CA GLU A 517 5.93 -26.50 -32.28
C GLU A 517 6.55 -27.80 -31.80
N LEU A 518 5.71 -28.86 -31.79
CA LEU A 518 6.13 -30.25 -31.56
C LEU A 518 5.86 -31.04 -32.84
N ARG A 519 6.91 -31.64 -33.42
CA ARG A 519 6.81 -32.43 -34.67
C ARG A 519 7.26 -33.86 -34.45
N SER A 520 6.57 -34.81 -35.12
CA SER A 520 7.02 -36.20 -35.10
C SER A 520 8.42 -36.36 -35.73
N VAL A 521 9.28 -37.17 -35.09
CA VAL A 521 10.64 -37.51 -35.61
C VAL A 521 10.53 -38.61 -36.66
N SER A 522 9.58 -39.54 -36.50
CA SER A 522 9.38 -40.70 -37.40
C SER A 522 7.90 -41.08 -37.39
N GLY A 523 7.50 -41.88 -38.41
CA GLY A 523 6.11 -42.38 -38.54
C GLY A 523 5.17 -41.40 -39.22
N ALA A 524 3.89 -41.41 -38.81
CA ALA A 524 2.88 -40.48 -39.32
C ALA A 524 3.19 -39.03 -38.94
N ALA A 525 2.98 -38.11 -39.87
CA ALA A 525 3.25 -36.68 -39.67
C ALA A 525 2.34 -36.06 -38.59
N VAL A 526 2.93 -35.65 -37.49
CA VAL A 526 2.30 -34.92 -36.39
C VAL A 526 2.93 -33.53 -36.29
N CYS A 527 2.10 -32.51 -36.20
CA CYS A 527 2.50 -31.14 -35.88
C CYS A 527 1.52 -30.57 -34.85
N PHE A 528 2.01 -30.35 -33.65
CA PHE A 528 1.26 -29.68 -32.56
C PHE A 528 1.81 -28.27 -32.37
N LEU A 529 0.96 -27.26 -32.57
CA LEU A 529 1.34 -25.86 -32.41
C LEU A 529 1.16 -25.47 -30.94
N VAL A 530 2.27 -25.18 -30.28
CA VAL A 530 2.29 -24.74 -28.89
C VAL A 530 2.08 -23.24 -28.84
N GLU A 531 0.99 -22.82 -28.20
CA GLU A 531 0.63 -21.41 -28.00
C GLU A 531 1.18 -20.87 -26.66
N ASP A 532 1.29 -21.75 -25.66
CA ASP A 532 1.76 -21.42 -24.33
C ASP A 532 2.33 -22.66 -23.61
N THR A 533 3.16 -22.47 -22.60
CA THR A 533 3.72 -23.54 -21.76
C THR A 533 3.49 -23.20 -20.28
N GLN A 534 2.78 -24.08 -19.57
CA GLN A 534 2.35 -23.88 -18.18
C GLN A 534 2.92 -24.94 -17.25
N LYS A 535 3.12 -24.59 -15.96
CA LYS A 535 3.45 -25.59 -14.93
C LYS A 535 2.18 -26.29 -14.43
N ARG A 536 2.22 -27.63 -14.34
CA ARG A 536 1.14 -28.47 -13.82
C ARG A 536 1.62 -29.36 -12.68
N GLY A 537 0.72 -29.54 -11.71
CA GLY A 537 0.97 -30.40 -10.55
C GLY A 537 2.09 -29.94 -9.62
N SER A 538 2.24 -30.63 -8.48
CA SER A 538 3.29 -30.35 -7.48
C SER A 538 4.67 -30.82 -7.90
N ALA A 539 4.74 -31.81 -8.82
CA ALA A 539 5.98 -32.37 -9.36
C ALA A 539 6.64 -31.50 -10.45
N GLY A 540 5.96 -30.44 -10.95
CA GLY A 540 6.54 -29.49 -11.90
C GLY A 540 6.52 -29.96 -13.36
N ALA A 541 5.47 -30.65 -13.80
CA ALA A 541 5.27 -30.98 -15.20
C ALA A 541 5.15 -29.71 -16.07
N HIS A 542 5.85 -29.66 -17.21
CA HIS A 542 5.68 -28.62 -18.22
C HIS A 542 4.60 -29.06 -19.20
N SER A 543 3.47 -28.37 -19.20
CA SER A 543 2.33 -28.61 -20.08
C SER A 543 2.39 -27.67 -21.28
N HIS A 544 2.56 -28.24 -22.48
CA HIS A 544 2.53 -27.50 -23.74
C HIS A 544 1.07 -27.38 -24.18
N VAL A 545 0.49 -26.21 -24.03
CA VAL A 545 -0.90 -25.88 -24.36
C VAL A 545 -0.97 -25.44 -25.82
N GLY A 546 -1.86 -26.01 -26.59
CA GLY A 546 -1.94 -25.65 -28.00
C GLY A 546 -2.92 -26.50 -28.81
N LYS A 547 -2.69 -26.55 -30.12
CA LYS A 547 -3.58 -27.17 -31.09
C LYS A 547 -2.85 -28.14 -31.99
N LEU A 548 -3.43 -29.34 -32.18
CA LEU A 548 -2.97 -30.26 -33.21
C LEU A 548 -3.40 -29.76 -34.60
N ALA A 549 -2.44 -29.61 -35.53
CA ALA A 549 -2.72 -29.10 -36.87
C ALA A 549 -3.74 -29.99 -37.60
N ALA A 550 -4.56 -29.36 -38.46
CA ALA A 550 -5.67 -30.02 -39.15
C ALA A 550 -5.24 -31.18 -40.06
N GLU A 551 -3.99 -31.15 -40.55
CA GLU A 551 -3.46 -32.18 -41.46
C GLU A 551 -2.61 -33.23 -40.70
N SER A 552 -2.60 -33.16 -39.37
CA SER A 552 -1.79 -34.06 -38.52
C SER A 552 -2.47 -35.42 -38.34
N ALA A 553 -1.68 -36.48 -38.24
CA ALA A 553 -2.12 -37.73 -37.64
C ALA A 553 -2.44 -37.56 -36.14
N ALA A 554 -3.17 -38.50 -35.55
CA ALA A 554 -3.45 -38.52 -34.14
C ALA A 554 -2.19 -38.57 -33.31
N LEU A 555 -2.08 -37.72 -32.32
CA LEU A 555 -0.98 -37.67 -31.35
C LEU A 555 -1.30 -38.58 -30.16
N ARG A 556 -0.39 -39.45 -29.77
CA ARG A 556 -0.55 -40.46 -28.70
C ARG A 556 0.61 -40.46 -27.71
N GLU A 557 0.33 -40.93 -26.50
CA GLU A 557 1.40 -41.20 -25.51
C GLU A 557 2.44 -42.14 -26.07
N GLY A 558 3.70 -41.96 -25.67
CA GLY A 558 4.86 -42.76 -26.08
C GLY A 558 5.48 -42.35 -27.44
N MET A 559 4.85 -41.46 -28.21
CA MET A 559 5.43 -40.91 -29.44
C MET A 559 6.64 -40.04 -29.12
N THR A 560 7.67 -40.10 -29.92
CA THR A 560 8.83 -39.18 -29.81
C THR A 560 8.61 -37.99 -30.74
N LEU A 561 8.68 -36.82 -30.15
CA LEU A 561 8.51 -35.55 -30.85
C LEU A 561 9.80 -34.73 -30.75
N ARG A 562 10.11 -33.98 -31.81
CA ARG A 562 11.04 -32.88 -31.79
C ARG A 562 10.28 -31.65 -31.29
N ALA A 563 10.72 -31.10 -30.18
CA ALA A 563 10.23 -29.90 -29.56
C ALA A 563 11.08 -28.70 -30.02
N SER A 564 10.52 -27.73 -30.70
CA SER A 564 11.23 -26.56 -31.22
C SER A 564 10.54 -25.27 -30.69
N VAL A 565 11.26 -24.53 -29.88
CA VAL A 565 10.82 -23.24 -29.33
C VAL A 565 10.89 -22.16 -30.42
N ASP A 566 9.93 -21.24 -30.47
CA ASP A 566 10.04 -20.05 -31.32
C ASP A 566 11.21 -19.18 -30.83
N ALA A 567 12.33 -19.29 -31.55
CA ALA A 567 13.57 -18.60 -31.21
C ALA A 567 13.41 -17.06 -31.14
N ARG A 568 12.53 -16.49 -31.96
CA ARG A 568 12.30 -15.05 -32.04
C ARG A 568 11.52 -14.55 -30.81
N LEU A 569 10.46 -15.25 -30.42
CA LEU A 569 9.67 -14.91 -29.24
C LEU A 569 10.50 -15.09 -27.96
N ARG A 570 11.26 -16.22 -27.85
CA ARG A 570 12.15 -16.47 -26.72
C ARG A 570 13.25 -15.41 -26.61
N ALA A 571 13.86 -15.01 -27.72
CA ALA A 571 14.88 -13.96 -27.71
C ALA A 571 14.26 -12.63 -27.23
N ALA A 572 13.12 -12.20 -27.78
CA ALA A 572 12.45 -10.99 -27.36
C ALA A 572 12.07 -10.99 -25.86
N THR A 573 11.59 -12.15 -25.36
CA THR A 573 11.30 -12.33 -23.92
C THR A 573 12.56 -12.21 -23.08
N ALA A 574 13.69 -12.81 -23.49
CA ALA A 574 14.96 -12.73 -22.78
C ALA A 574 15.54 -11.31 -22.71
N LEU A 575 15.36 -10.50 -23.80
CA LEU A 575 15.72 -9.08 -23.79
C LEU A 575 14.93 -8.32 -22.70
N ASN A 576 13.61 -8.47 -22.68
CA ASN A 576 12.72 -7.82 -21.71
C ASN A 576 13.00 -8.32 -20.28
N HIS A 577 13.29 -9.60 -20.09
CA HIS A 577 13.58 -10.16 -18.77
C HIS A 577 14.89 -9.60 -18.20
N SER A 578 15.95 -9.60 -18.98
CA SER A 578 17.23 -9.05 -18.55
C SER A 578 17.16 -7.54 -18.28
N ALA A 579 16.40 -6.81 -19.10
CA ALA A 579 16.11 -5.38 -18.88
C ALA A 579 15.32 -5.14 -17.60
N THR A 580 14.43 -6.07 -17.17
CA THR A 580 13.70 -5.97 -15.91
C THR A 580 14.63 -5.92 -14.70
N HIS A 581 15.69 -6.72 -14.69
CA HIS A 581 16.70 -6.74 -13.63
C HIS A 581 17.52 -5.44 -13.61
N LEU A 582 17.92 -4.94 -14.78
CA LEU A 582 18.60 -3.64 -14.87
C LEU A 582 17.68 -2.49 -14.43
N LEU A 583 16.40 -2.54 -14.79
CA LEU A 583 15.39 -1.57 -14.35
C LEU A 583 15.22 -1.60 -12.82
N HIS A 584 15.12 -2.78 -12.22
CA HIS A 584 14.99 -2.92 -10.77
C HIS A 584 16.19 -2.31 -10.03
N ALA A 585 17.41 -2.62 -10.47
CA ALA A 585 18.62 -2.04 -9.89
C ALA A 585 18.67 -0.50 -10.07
N ALA A 586 18.32 0.03 -11.26
CA ALA A 586 18.27 1.47 -11.52
C ALA A 586 17.20 2.18 -10.69
N LEU A 587 16.04 1.56 -10.48
CA LEU A 587 14.99 2.08 -9.59
C LEU A 587 15.47 2.18 -8.14
N ARG A 588 16.19 1.16 -7.64
CA ARG A 588 16.77 1.19 -6.30
C ARG A 588 17.85 2.26 -6.15
N GLU A 589 18.71 2.41 -7.15
CA GLU A 589 19.75 3.45 -7.16
C GLU A 589 19.13 4.86 -7.12
N GLU A 590 18.06 5.12 -7.87
CA GLU A 590 17.43 6.44 -7.99
C GLU A 590 16.44 6.75 -6.86
N LEU A 591 15.62 5.77 -6.46
CA LEU A 591 14.49 5.97 -5.54
C LEU A 591 14.79 5.49 -4.12
N GLY A 592 15.76 4.59 -3.94
CA GLY A 592 16.18 4.05 -2.66
C GLY A 592 15.90 2.55 -2.46
N ASP A 593 16.52 1.98 -1.42
CA ASP A 593 16.52 0.54 -1.13
C ASP A 593 15.15 -0.07 -0.77
N HIS A 594 14.14 0.77 -0.48
CA HIS A 594 12.77 0.33 -0.24
C HIS A 594 12.06 -0.19 -1.50
N VAL A 595 12.61 0.10 -2.68
CA VAL A 595 12.08 -0.43 -3.94
C VAL A 595 12.23 -1.95 -3.95
N GLN A 596 11.09 -2.63 -3.91
CA GLN A 596 10.98 -4.09 -3.96
C GLN A 596 9.95 -4.48 -5.00
N GLN A 597 10.19 -5.55 -5.73
CA GLN A 597 9.23 -6.11 -6.67
C GLN A 597 7.94 -6.53 -5.95
N LYS A 598 6.79 -6.13 -6.49
CA LYS A 598 5.45 -6.55 -6.06
C LYS A 598 4.73 -7.38 -7.11
N GLY A 599 5.18 -7.32 -8.34
CA GLY A 599 4.72 -8.11 -9.46
C GLY A 599 5.58 -7.88 -10.68
N SER A 600 5.57 -8.81 -11.60
CA SER A 600 6.26 -8.72 -12.88
C SER A 600 5.46 -9.42 -13.96
N LEU A 601 5.54 -8.90 -15.19
CA LEU A 601 5.14 -9.58 -16.41
C LEU A 601 6.22 -9.33 -17.44
N VAL A 602 6.77 -10.40 -17.96
CA VAL A 602 7.80 -10.36 -19.01
C VAL A 602 7.29 -11.15 -20.20
N ALA A 603 6.95 -10.45 -21.28
CA ALA A 603 6.42 -10.98 -22.52
C ALA A 603 7.31 -10.55 -23.71
N PRO A 604 7.15 -11.15 -24.91
CA PRO A 604 7.96 -10.77 -26.07
C PRO A 604 7.77 -9.31 -26.51
N ASP A 605 6.57 -8.75 -26.29
CA ASP A 605 6.17 -7.41 -26.73
C ASP A 605 6.50 -6.32 -25.73
N ARG A 606 6.57 -6.64 -24.44
CA ARG A 606 6.83 -5.68 -23.36
C ARG A 606 7.24 -6.33 -22.05
N LEU A 607 7.76 -5.52 -21.14
CA LEU A 607 7.87 -5.85 -19.74
C LEU A 607 6.97 -4.92 -18.90
N ARG A 608 6.49 -5.44 -17.76
CA ARG A 608 5.76 -4.70 -16.75
C ARG A 608 6.38 -5.01 -15.40
N PHE A 609 6.72 -3.98 -14.66
CA PHE A 609 7.33 -4.10 -13.35
C PHE A 609 6.55 -3.32 -12.31
N ASP A 610 5.95 -4.03 -11.37
CA ASP A 610 5.21 -3.47 -10.24
C ASP A 610 6.13 -3.44 -9.03
N PHE A 611 6.30 -2.29 -8.39
CA PHE A 611 7.26 -2.11 -7.31
C PHE A 611 6.71 -1.26 -6.17
N ALA A 612 7.27 -1.47 -4.97
CA ALA A 612 6.93 -0.69 -3.78
C ALA A 612 7.51 0.72 -3.89
N HIS A 613 6.64 1.73 -3.98
CA HIS A 613 7.02 3.15 -3.89
C HIS A 613 5.80 3.98 -3.53
N PHE A 614 6.00 5.00 -2.69
CA PHE A 614 4.92 5.74 -2.04
C PHE A 614 4.40 6.93 -2.87
N GLU A 615 5.14 7.42 -3.84
CA GLU A 615 4.78 8.58 -4.68
C GLU A 615 4.90 8.28 -6.18
N ALA A 616 4.37 9.16 -7.03
CA ALA A 616 4.55 9.05 -8.47
C ALA A 616 6.01 9.33 -8.84
N VAL A 617 6.58 8.54 -9.75
CA VAL A 617 7.93 8.78 -10.26
C VAL A 617 7.88 9.94 -11.23
N SER A 618 8.66 11.00 -10.96
CA SER A 618 8.64 12.20 -11.82
C SER A 618 9.23 11.91 -13.20
N SER A 619 8.87 12.74 -14.19
CA SER A 619 9.39 12.63 -15.55
C SER A 619 10.92 12.69 -15.60
N GLU A 620 11.53 13.52 -14.74
CA GLU A 620 12.97 13.66 -14.63
C GLU A 620 13.63 12.41 -14.03
N GLN A 621 13.01 11.80 -13.00
CA GLN A 621 13.46 10.54 -12.44
C GLN A 621 13.34 9.40 -13.47
N LEU A 622 12.21 9.30 -14.18
CA LEU A 622 12.03 8.31 -15.24
C LEU A 622 13.09 8.43 -16.33
N GLN A 623 13.44 9.67 -16.73
CA GLN A 623 14.50 9.90 -17.71
C GLN A 623 15.88 9.47 -17.18
N ARG A 624 16.18 9.70 -15.88
CA ARG A 624 17.45 9.26 -15.27
C ARG A 624 17.52 7.73 -15.19
N ILE A 625 16.43 7.08 -14.77
CA ILE A 625 16.31 5.61 -14.71
C ILE A 625 16.48 5.00 -16.10
N GLU A 626 15.75 5.50 -17.11
CA GLU A 626 15.86 5.04 -18.50
C GLU A 626 17.29 5.19 -19.02
N ARG A 627 17.91 6.35 -18.78
CA ARG A 627 19.30 6.62 -19.18
C ARG A 627 20.26 5.65 -18.50
N ARG A 628 20.07 5.41 -17.19
CA ARG A 628 20.92 4.51 -16.40
C ARG A 628 20.84 3.07 -16.88
N VAL A 629 19.66 2.56 -17.18
CA VAL A 629 19.47 1.24 -17.80
C VAL A 629 20.19 1.15 -19.14
N ASN A 630 20.01 2.14 -20.01
CA ASN A 630 20.69 2.20 -21.31
C ASN A 630 22.21 2.36 -21.20
N GLU A 631 22.74 2.95 -20.15
CA GLU A 631 24.19 2.99 -19.85
C GLU A 631 24.71 1.57 -19.56
N GLN A 632 24.00 0.80 -18.74
CA GLN A 632 24.37 -0.58 -18.45
C GLN A 632 24.29 -1.48 -19.70
N ILE A 633 23.28 -1.28 -20.53
CA ILE A 633 23.16 -1.97 -21.83
C ILE A 633 24.38 -1.67 -22.70
N ARG A 634 24.78 -0.41 -22.86
CA ARG A 634 25.97 0.01 -23.64
C ARG A 634 27.29 -0.48 -23.03
N GLY A 635 27.34 -0.64 -21.69
CA GLY A 635 28.48 -1.23 -20.99
C GLY A 635 28.73 -2.68 -21.36
N ASN A 636 27.72 -3.36 -21.92
CA ASN A 636 27.78 -4.68 -22.50
C ASN A 636 28.44 -5.75 -21.59
N ALA A 637 28.14 -5.68 -20.28
CA ALA A 637 28.61 -6.65 -19.31
C ALA A 637 28.04 -8.06 -19.61
N THR A 638 28.76 -9.11 -19.21
CA THR A 638 28.26 -10.48 -19.29
C THR A 638 27.10 -10.69 -18.32
N ALA A 639 26.10 -11.46 -18.76
CA ALA A 639 25.04 -11.95 -17.90
C ALA A 639 25.41 -13.41 -17.51
N GLU A 640 25.86 -13.58 -16.27
CA GLU A 640 26.28 -14.86 -15.74
C GLU A 640 25.20 -15.46 -14.85
N THR A 641 24.99 -16.78 -15.01
CA THR A 641 24.09 -17.52 -14.14
C THR A 641 24.83 -18.61 -13.41
N ARG A 642 24.65 -18.71 -12.09
CA ARG A 642 25.24 -19.73 -11.23
C ARG A 642 24.18 -20.38 -10.38
N GLU A 643 24.34 -21.69 -10.14
CA GLU A 643 23.56 -22.42 -9.13
C GLU A 643 24.37 -22.51 -7.84
N MET A 644 23.79 -22.14 -6.72
CA MET A 644 24.42 -22.19 -5.41
C MET A 644 23.35 -22.37 -4.32
N SER A 645 23.77 -22.55 -3.07
CA SER A 645 22.80 -22.56 -1.97
C SER A 645 22.19 -21.17 -1.76
N TYR A 646 20.98 -21.13 -1.20
CA TYR A 646 20.29 -19.86 -0.87
C TYR A 646 21.16 -18.98 0.03
N ASP A 647 21.80 -19.58 1.04
CA ASP A 647 22.60 -18.83 2.02
C ASP A 647 23.88 -18.25 1.39
N GLU A 648 24.54 -18.99 0.49
CA GLU A 648 25.67 -18.45 -0.28
C GLU A 648 25.24 -17.30 -1.18
N ALA A 649 24.08 -17.40 -1.86
CA ALA A 649 23.56 -16.35 -2.72
C ALA A 649 23.29 -15.06 -1.94
N VAL A 650 22.66 -15.16 -0.77
CA VAL A 650 22.40 -14.01 0.11
C VAL A 650 23.70 -13.43 0.68
N ALA A 651 24.66 -14.27 1.06
CA ALA A 651 25.98 -13.85 1.54
C ALA A 651 26.78 -13.09 0.47
N GLU A 652 26.67 -13.48 -0.82
CA GLU A 652 27.25 -12.76 -1.95
C GLU A 652 26.48 -11.45 -2.29
N GLY A 653 25.33 -11.18 -1.62
CA GLY A 653 24.52 -9.99 -1.83
C GLY A 653 23.44 -10.13 -2.91
N ALA A 654 23.10 -11.36 -3.32
CA ALA A 654 22.02 -11.58 -4.27
C ALA A 654 20.67 -11.16 -3.66
N MET A 655 19.89 -10.43 -4.45
CA MET A 655 18.55 -10.01 -4.02
C MET A 655 17.56 -11.15 -4.21
N ALA A 656 16.89 -11.54 -3.11
CA ALA A 656 15.78 -12.49 -3.11
C ALA A 656 14.45 -11.75 -3.18
N LEU A 657 13.50 -12.25 -3.97
CA LEU A 657 12.14 -11.71 -4.03
C LEU A 657 11.39 -12.07 -2.75
N PHE A 658 10.74 -11.09 -2.17
CA PHE A 658 10.04 -11.26 -0.92
C PHE A 658 8.75 -12.10 -1.10
N GLY A 659 8.63 -13.20 -0.33
CA GLY A 659 7.43 -14.05 -0.34
C GLY A 659 7.49 -15.26 -1.28
N GLU A 660 8.57 -15.46 -2.02
CA GLU A 660 8.79 -16.70 -2.77
C GLU A 660 9.42 -17.79 -1.88
N LYS A 661 9.01 -19.02 -2.11
CA LYS A 661 9.62 -20.20 -1.45
C LYS A 661 10.77 -20.70 -2.34
N TYR A 662 11.98 -20.50 -1.88
CA TYR A 662 13.17 -21.02 -2.55
C TYR A 662 13.53 -22.43 -2.06
N GLY A 663 14.04 -23.27 -2.96
CA GLY A 663 14.62 -24.55 -2.58
C GLY A 663 16.00 -24.37 -1.92
N SER A 664 16.63 -25.49 -1.55
CA SER A 664 18.00 -25.50 -1.01
C SER A 664 19.05 -25.05 -2.06
N SER A 665 18.80 -25.21 -3.35
CA SER A 665 19.59 -24.68 -4.46
C SER A 665 18.81 -23.62 -5.20
N VAL A 666 19.45 -22.50 -5.50
CA VAL A 666 18.88 -21.34 -6.20
C VAL A 666 19.75 -20.94 -7.38
N ARG A 667 19.11 -20.41 -8.43
CA ARG A 667 19.81 -19.88 -9.61
C ARG A 667 19.96 -18.36 -9.43
N VAL A 668 21.20 -17.87 -9.43
CA VAL A 668 21.58 -16.47 -9.32
C VAL A 668 21.94 -15.93 -10.69
N LEU A 669 21.29 -14.84 -11.09
CA LEU A 669 21.68 -14.06 -12.26
C LEU A 669 22.50 -12.84 -11.81
N ARG A 670 23.69 -12.68 -12.43
CA ARG A 670 24.53 -11.49 -12.26
C ARG A 670 24.74 -10.81 -13.62
N ILE A 671 24.45 -9.51 -13.70
CA ILE A 671 24.70 -8.68 -14.89
C ILE A 671 25.76 -7.64 -14.51
N GLY A 672 27.02 -7.95 -14.81
CA GLY A 672 28.16 -7.15 -14.35
C GLY A 672 28.17 -7.00 -12.82
N ASP A 673 28.51 -5.80 -12.33
CA ASP A 673 28.46 -5.44 -10.91
C ASP A 673 27.19 -4.65 -10.57
N PHE A 674 26.29 -4.47 -11.53
CA PHE A 674 25.13 -3.58 -11.37
C PHE A 674 23.88 -4.30 -10.83
N SER A 675 23.65 -5.54 -11.24
CA SER A 675 22.48 -6.32 -10.80
C SER A 675 22.89 -7.75 -10.44
N MET A 676 22.44 -8.23 -9.27
CA MET A 676 22.56 -9.62 -8.85
C MET A 676 21.30 -10.06 -8.11
N GLU A 677 20.54 -10.98 -8.70
CA GLU A 677 19.22 -11.39 -8.23
C GLU A 677 18.99 -12.90 -8.39
N LEU A 678 18.12 -13.46 -7.54
CA LEU A 678 17.65 -14.84 -7.70
C LEU A 678 16.64 -14.87 -8.84
N CYS A 679 16.97 -15.62 -9.92
CA CYS A 679 16.11 -15.69 -11.09
C CYS A 679 16.22 -17.01 -11.85
N GLY A 680 15.08 -17.70 -12.02
CA GLY A 680 14.97 -18.94 -12.81
C GLY A 680 14.56 -18.73 -14.28
N GLY A 681 14.47 -17.48 -14.75
CA GLY A 681 14.05 -17.14 -16.11
C GLY A 681 15.12 -17.30 -17.19
N THR A 682 14.78 -16.95 -18.42
CA THR A 682 15.71 -16.95 -19.58
C THR A 682 16.26 -15.54 -19.81
N HIS A 683 17.55 -15.44 -20.07
CA HIS A 683 18.28 -14.17 -20.15
C HIS A 683 19.20 -14.11 -21.38
N VAL A 684 19.64 -12.90 -21.69
CA VAL A 684 20.66 -12.63 -22.72
C VAL A 684 22.04 -13.10 -22.26
N GLY A 685 22.95 -13.32 -23.20
CA GLY A 685 24.35 -13.62 -22.87
C GLY A 685 25.12 -12.37 -22.42
N ARG A 686 24.78 -11.23 -22.95
CA ARG A 686 25.42 -9.93 -22.64
C ARG A 686 24.36 -8.82 -22.57
N ALA A 687 24.58 -7.84 -21.72
CA ALA A 687 23.66 -6.71 -21.57
C ALA A 687 23.42 -5.94 -22.89
N GLY A 688 24.42 -5.86 -23.75
CA GLY A 688 24.33 -5.21 -25.07
C GLY A 688 23.34 -5.86 -26.02
N ASP A 689 23.04 -7.14 -25.86
CA ASP A 689 22.05 -7.87 -26.68
C ASP A 689 20.65 -7.26 -26.53
N ILE A 690 20.34 -6.63 -25.37
CA ILE A 690 19.05 -5.96 -25.09
C ILE A 690 18.77 -4.84 -26.13
N GLY A 691 19.82 -4.16 -26.62
CA GLY A 691 19.69 -3.07 -27.57
C GLY A 691 19.23 -1.77 -26.93
N LEU A 692 18.07 -1.27 -27.31
CA LEU A 692 17.47 -0.05 -26.73
C LEU A 692 16.39 -0.42 -25.70
N PHE A 693 16.39 0.27 -24.57
CA PHE A 693 15.34 0.21 -23.55
C PHE A 693 14.55 1.52 -23.53
N LYS A 694 13.21 1.45 -23.57
CA LYS A 694 12.33 2.62 -23.51
C LYS A 694 11.18 2.39 -22.53
N VAL A 695 10.97 3.36 -21.63
CA VAL A 695 9.77 3.41 -20.76
C VAL A 695 8.59 3.89 -21.60
N ILE A 696 7.45 3.16 -21.50
CA ILE A 696 6.18 3.51 -22.14
C ILE A 696 5.30 4.31 -21.19
N ALA A 697 5.15 3.81 -19.97
CA ALA A 697 4.21 4.39 -18.99
C ALA A 697 4.69 4.16 -17.55
N GLU A 698 4.27 5.06 -16.68
CA GLU A 698 4.34 4.91 -15.23
C GLU A 698 2.97 5.23 -14.62
N SER A 699 2.50 4.40 -13.68
CA SER A 699 1.17 4.56 -13.06
C SER A 699 1.10 3.95 -11.67
N GLY A 700 0.10 4.39 -10.86
CA GLY A 700 -0.24 3.74 -9.60
C GLY A 700 -1.15 2.54 -9.83
N VAL A 701 -0.87 1.41 -9.19
CA VAL A 701 -1.70 0.18 -9.24
C VAL A 701 -2.50 0.02 -7.96
N ALA A 702 -1.84 0.24 -6.84
CA ALA A 702 -2.44 0.18 -5.50
C ALA A 702 -1.74 1.19 -4.58
N ALA A 703 -2.24 1.37 -3.38
CA ALA A 703 -1.57 2.20 -2.39
C ALA A 703 -0.16 1.66 -2.11
N GLY A 704 0.86 2.50 -2.32
CA GLY A 704 2.27 2.13 -2.14
C GLY A 704 2.83 1.21 -3.23
N VAL A 705 2.12 1.01 -4.35
CA VAL A 705 2.59 0.19 -5.48
C VAL A 705 2.53 0.99 -6.78
N ARG A 706 3.67 1.14 -7.43
CA ARG A 706 3.83 1.78 -8.73
C ARG A 706 4.11 0.74 -9.80
N ARG A 707 3.74 1.05 -11.03
CA ARG A 707 3.95 0.21 -12.23
C ARG A 707 4.73 0.97 -13.27
N ILE A 708 5.76 0.35 -13.81
CA ILE A 708 6.42 0.78 -15.04
C ILE A 708 6.17 -0.27 -16.13
N GLU A 709 5.79 0.21 -17.31
CA GLU A 709 5.77 -0.57 -18.54
C GLU A 709 6.88 -0.09 -19.48
N ALA A 710 7.62 -1.01 -20.07
CA ALA A 710 8.74 -0.69 -20.94
C ALA A 710 8.90 -1.73 -22.07
N VAL A 711 9.66 -1.38 -23.08
CA VAL A 711 10.00 -2.22 -24.23
C VAL A 711 11.49 -2.20 -24.50
N THR A 712 11.98 -3.26 -25.15
CA THR A 712 13.39 -3.40 -25.53
C THR A 712 13.56 -3.74 -27.00
N GLY A 713 14.79 -3.67 -27.50
CA GLY A 713 15.21 -4.12 -28.82
C GLY A 713 14.31 -3.57 -29.94
N GLU A 714 13.79 -4.47 -30.76
CA GLU A 714 12.87 -4.15 -31.87
C GLU A 714 11.61 -3.40 -31.42
N GLY A 715 11.04 -3.76 -30.25
CA GLY A 715 9.87 -3.06 -29.69
C GLY A 715 10.16 -1.59 -29.37
N ALA A 716 11.34 -1.31 -28.82
CA ALA A 716 11.78 0.05 -28.55
C ALA A 716 12.07 0.85 -29.84
N LEU A 717 12.65 0.20 -30.84
CA LEU A 717 12.89 0.81 -32.17
C LEU A 717 11.56 1.23 -32.83
N ARG A 718 10.56 0.33 -32.86
CA ARG A 718 9.22 0.65 -33.40
C ARG A 718 8.54 1.79 -32.66
N LEU A 719 8.68 1.85 -31.34
CA LEU A 719 8.14 2.96 -30.55
C LEU A 719 8.77 4.30 -30.98
N VAL A 720 10.09 4.34 -31.14
CA VAL A 720 10.80 5.55 -31.62
C VAL A 720 10.35 5.93 -33.04
N GLU A 721 10.28 4.96 -33.97
CA GLU A 721 9.83 5.20 -35.34
C GLU A 721 8.39 5.73 -35.40
N ALA A 722 7.48 5.18 -34.57
CA ALA A 722 6.10 5.66 -34.47
C ALA A 722 6.04 7.11 -33.96
N GLN A 723 6.83 7.44 -32.92
CA GLN A 723 6.94 8.80 -32.39
C GLN A 723 7.52 9.76 -33.42
N GLU A 724 8.56 9.36 -34.14
CA GLU A 724 9.13 10.18 -35.21
C GLU A 724 8.15 10.38 -36.39
N SER A 725 7.37 9.37 -36.74
CA SER A 725 6.34 9.46 -37.77
C SER A 725 5.25 10.47 -37.37
N ALA A 726 4.75 10.38 -36.13
CA ALA A 726 3.76 11.33 -35.61
C ALA A 726 4.31 12.78 -35.60
N VAL A 727 5.58 12.98 -35.19
CA VAL A 727 6.23 14.29 -35.22
C VAL A 727 6.34 14.80 -36.66
N ARG A 728 6.72 13.96 -37.63
CA ARG A 728 6.79 14.33 -39.05
C ARG A 728 5.42 14.70 -39.61
N GLU A 729 4.37 13.96 -39.25
CA GLU A 729 2.98 14.27 -39.66
C GLU A 729 2.56 15.65 -39.14
N VAL A 730 2.76 15.93 -37.86
CA VAL A 730 2.47 17.26 -37.28
C VAL A 730 3.27 18.37 -37.94
N ALA A 731 4.57 18.16 -38.22
CA ALA A 731 5.39 19.10 -38.95
C ALA A 731 4.82 19.38 -40.36
N GLY A 732 4.36 18.35 -41.06
CA GLY A 732 3.72 18.46 -42.36
C GLY A 732 2.43 19.29 -42.32
N LEU A 733 1.53 19.01 -41.36
CA LEU A 733 0.29 19.78 -41.15
C LEU A 733 0.57 21.26 -40.88
N LEU A 734 1.62 21.56 -40.12
CA LEU A 734 2.02 22.91 -39.76
C LEU A 734 2.94 23.58 -40.84
N ARG A 735 3.27 22.85 -41.93
CA ARG A 735 4.21 23.30 -42.97
C ARG A 735 5.51 23.81 -42.38
N GLY A 736 6.12 23.05 -41.48
CA GLY A 736 7.35 23.42 -40.78
C GLY A 736 8.34 22.25 -40.63
N THR A 737 9.52 22.57 -40.15
CA THR A 737 10.50 21.57 -39.73
C THR A 737 10.21 21.04 -38.33
N ARG A 738 10.85 19.93 -37.94
CA ARG A 738 10.72 19.32 -36.59
C ARG A 738 10.97 20.33 -35.47
N ASP A 739 12.00 21.17 -35.63
CA ASP A 739 12.41 22.13 -34.59
C ASP A 739 11.44 23.32 -34.47
N GLU A 740 10.65 23.59 -35.51
CA GLU A 740 9.67 24.67 -35.54
C GLU A 740 8.29 24.28 -35.00
N ILE A 741 8.00 22.97 -34.81
CA ILE A 741 6.65 22.48 -34.45
C ILE A 741 6.12 23.20 -33.21
N ALA A 742 6.91 23.25 -32.13
CA ALA A 742 6.45 23.82 -30.87
C ALA A 742 6.10 25.32 -31.01
N GLN A 743 6.88 26.06 -31.83
CA GLN A 743 6.59 27.46 -32.08
C GLN A 743 5.36 27.63 -32.96
N LYS A 744 5.24 26.87 -34.05
CA LYS A 744 4.08 26.93 -34.95
C LYS A 744 2.77 26.53 -34.28
N VAL A 745 2.81 25.58 -33.32
CA VAL A 745 1.63 25.25 -32.48
C VAL A 745 1.24 26.44 -31.61
N ARG A 746 2.21 27.09 -30.94
CA ARG A 746 1.95 28.34 -30.18
C ARG A 746 1.34 29.42 -31.05
N ASP A 747 1.93 29.69 -32.20
CA ASP A 747 1.47 30.71 -33.15
C ASP A 747 0.04 30.40 -33.62
N ALA A 748 -0.28 29.14 -33.93
CA ALA A 748 -1.63 28.69 -34.30
C ALA A 748 -2.65 28.90 -33.16
N LEU A 749 -2.31 28.53 -31.92
CA LEU A 749 -3.17 28.75 -30.76
C LEU A 749 -3.41 30.23 -30.48
N ASP A 750 -2.38 31.06 -30.61
CA ASP A 750 -2.51 32.50 -30.44
C ASP A 750 -3.38 33.10 -31.56
N ARG A 751 -3.22 32.65 -32.81
CA ARG A 751 -4.08 33.06 -33.94
C ARG A 751 -5.53 32.66 -33.73
N ILE A 752 -5.81 31.46 -33.18
CA ILE A 752 -7.16 31.04 -32.84
C ILE A 752 -7.75 32.00 -31.79
N ARG A 753 -7.04 32.30 -30.71
CA ARG A 753 -7.49 33.23 -29.65
C ARG A 753 -7.79 34.63 -30.22
N GLN A 754 -6.92 35.08 -31.11
CA GLN A 754 -7.13 36.36 -31.77
C GLN A 754 -8.37 36.36 -32.65
N LEU A 755 -8.56 35.32 -33.48
CA LEU A 755 -9.74 35.18 -34.35
C LEU A 755 -11.05 35.06 -33.53
N GLU A 756 -11.03 34.37 -32.42
CA GLU A 756 -12.20 34.30 -31.51
C GLU A 756 -12.55 35.69 -30.95
N LYS A 757 -11.51 36.45 -30.55
CA LYS A 757 -11.71 37.82 -30.06
C LYS A 757 -12.24 38.75 -31.18
N GLU A 758 -11.69 38.68 -32.38
CA GLU A 758 -12.15 39.45 -33.53
C GLU A 758 -13.59 39.08 -33.92
N ASN A 759 -13.92 37.76 -33.91
CA ASN A 759 -15.27 37.27 -34.17
C ASN A 759 -16.27 37.83 -33.15
N ARG A 760 -15.91 37.82 -31.86
CA ARG A 760 -16.75 38.42 -30.81
C ARG A 760 -16.96 39.93 -31.05
N GLN A 761 -15.86 40.68 -31.37
CA GLN A 761 -15.97 42.10 -31.64
C GLN A 761 -16.81 42.42 -32.90
N LEU A 762 -16.72 41.59 -33.92
CA LEU A 762 -17.53 41.75 -35.14
C LEU A 762 -19.00 41.47 -34.88
N ARG A 763 -19.33 40.45 -34.08
CA ARG A 763 -20.70 40.15 -33.63
C ARG A 763 -21.29 41.32 -32.80
N ASP A 764 -20.50 41.85 -31.87
CA ASP A 764 -20.91 43.02 -31.07
C ASP A 764 -21.17 44.26 -31.91
N LYS A 765 -20.33 44.51 -32.95
CA LYS A 765 -20.50 45.62 -33.91
C LYS A 765 -21.76 45.43 -34.78
N LEU A 766 -22.00 44.21 -35.25
CA LEU A 766 -23.24 43.91 -36.03
C LEU A 766 -24.50 44.16 -35.19
N ALA A 767 -24.48 43.69 -33.96
CA ALA A 767 -25.61 43.90 -33.03
C ALA A 767 -25.83 45.40 -32.71
N SER A 768 -24.77 46.21 -32.58
CA SER A 768 -24.87 47.64 -32.32
C SER A 768 -25.30 48.44 -33.56
N GLY A 769 -24.89 48.04 -34.77
CA GLY A 769 -25.27 48.66 -36.04
C GLY A 769 -26.76 48.48 -36.37
N GLN A 770 -27.31 47.28 -36.08
CA GLN A 770 -28.75 47.01 -36.22
C GLN A 770 -29.59 47.77 -35.24
N GLY A 771 -29.09 48.16 -34.04
CA GLY A 771 -29.79 48.95 -33.05
C GLY A 771 -30.15 50.34 -33.50
N THR A 772 -29.50 50.89 -34.48
CA THR A 772 -29.79 52.19 -35.03
C THR A 772 -31.04 52.18 -35.97
N ASP A 773 -31.21 51.11 -36.73
CA ASP A 773 -32.42 50.93 -37.60
C ASP A 773 -33.62 50.45 -36.74
N LEU A 774 -33.43 49.69 -35.71
CA LEU A 774 -34.50 49.16 -34.85
C LEU A 774 -35.28 50.24 -34.13
N ALA A 775 -34.66 51.32 -33.73
CA ALA A 775 -35.37 52.48 -33.14
C ALA A 775 -36.34 53.18 -34.09
N ALA A 776 -36.06 53.12 -35.43
CA ALA A 776 -36.95 53.68 -36.47
C ALA A 776 -38.18 52.81 -36.71
N SER A 777 -38.21 51.55 -36.26
CA SER A 777 -39.39 50.65 -36.35
C SER A 777 -40.35 50.80 -35.14
N ALA A 778 -40.13 51.70 -34.23
CA ALA A 778 -40.96 51.91 -33.09
C ALA A 778 -42.39 52.39 -33.47
N VAL A 779 -43.40 51.79 -32.86
CA VAL A 779 -44.83 52.16 -33.02
C VAL A 779 -45.31 52.79 -31.72
N GLU A 780 -45.93 53.95 -31.79
CA GLU A 780 -46.44 54.59 -30.63
C GLU A 780 -47.81 53.98 -30.15
N VAL A 781 -47.86 53.60 -28.86
CA VAL A 781 -49.10 53.07 -28.27
C VAL A 781 -49.27 53.72 -26.89
N ALA A 782 -50.33 54.49 -26.71
CA ALA A 782 -50.67 55.16 -25.46
C ALA A 782 -49.51 55.95 -24.82
N GLY A 783 -48.67 56.60 -25.64
CA GLY A 783 -47.48 57.34 -25.22
C GLY A 783 -46.19 56.54 -25.04
N LEU A 784 -46.23 55.23 -25.33
CA LEU A 784 -45.05 54.34 -25.27
C LEU A 784 -44.59 53.98 -26.66
N GLN A 785 -43.26 53.98 -26.85
CA GLN A 785 -42.62 53.48 -28.08
C GLN A 785 -42.47 51.97 -28.03
N VAL A 786 -43.16 51.20 -28.84
CA VAL A 786 -43.13 49.75 -28.86
C VAL A 786 -42.27 49.28 -30.06
N VAL A 787 -41.19 48.55 -29.74
CA VAL A 787 -40.31 47.90 -30.73
C VAL A 787 -40.43 46.40 -30.55
N ALA A 788 -40.89 45.69 -31.60
CA ALA A 788 -41.00 44.22 -31.60
C ALA A 788 -40.44 43.70 -32.95
N THR A 789 -39.24 43.12 -32.89
CA THR A 789 -38.58 42.69 -34.14
C THR A 789 -37.60 41.56 -33.96
N GLN A 790 -37.32 40.85 -35.05
CA GLN A 790 -36.29 39.81 -35.09
C GLN A 790 -34.96 40.43 -35.46
N VAL A 791 -33.90 39.97 -34.75
CA VAL A 791 -32.50 40.33 -35.03
C VAL A 791 -31.72 39.10 -35.37
N ASP A 792 -31.41 38.94 -36.64
CA ASP A 792 -30.75 37.74 -37.11
C ASP A 792 -29.30 37.61 -36.64
N GLY A 793 -28.89 36.38 -36.22
CA GLY A 793 -27.52 36.10 -35.78
C GLY A 793 -27.12 36.66 -34.42
N ALA A 794 -28.05 37.30 -33.66
CA ALA A 794 -27.78 37.82 -32.34
C ALA A 794 -27.93 36.72 -31.27
N ASP A 795 -26.97 36.56 -30.36
CA ASP A 795 -27.13 35.73 -29.19
C ASP A 795 -27.88 36.46 -28.04
N ALA A 796 -28.16 35.73 -26.96
CA ALA A 796 -28.92 36.30 -25.84
C ALA A 796 -28.27 37.54 -25.20
N ASN A 797 -26.94 37.65 -25.23
CA ASN A 797 -26.21 38.80 -24.68
C ASN A 797 -26.26 39.97 -25.64
N ALA A 798 -26.13 39.75 -26.94
CA ALA A 798 -26.27 40.78 -27.97
C ALA A 798 -27.68 41.38 -27.98
N LEU A 799 -28.72 40.53 -27.88
CA LEU A 799 -30.12 40.99 -27.75
C LEU A 799 -30.32 41.83 -26.48
N ARG A 800 -29.74 41.42 -25.37
CA ARG A 800 -29.79 42.19 -24.09
C ARG A 800 -29.16 43.57 -24.24
N THR A 801 -27.95 43.61 -24.81
CA THR A 801 -27.25 44.87 -25.04
C THR A 801 -28.06 45.80 -25.96
N ALA A 802 -28.68 45.27 -27.02
CA ALA A 802 -29.53 46.00 -27.92
C ALA A 802 -30.79 46.55 -27.22
N VAL A 803 -31.43 45.73 -26.35
CA VAL A 803 -32.57 46.15 -25.52
C VAL A 803 -32.21 47.32 -24.59
N ASP A 804 -31.04 47.24 -23.91
CA ASP A 804 -30.60 48.28 -23.01
C ASP A 804 -30.29 49.58 -23.79
N GLN A 805 -29.65 49.50 -24.91
CA GLN A 805 -29.38 50.67 -25.80
C GLN A 805 -30.70 51.31 -26.30
N LEU A 806 -31.69 50.53 -26.68
CA LEU A 806 -32.97 51.02 -27.12
C LEU A 806 -33.78 51.66 -25.99
N LYS A 807 -33.71 51.12 -24.76
CA LYS A 807 -34.31 51.75 -23.55
C LYS A 807 -33.73 53.14 -23.29
N ASP A 808 -32.39 53.29 -23.39
CA ASP A 808 -31.72 54.55 -23.16
C ASP A 808 -32.06 55.60 -24.24
N ARG A 809 -32.27 55.14 -25.46
CA ARG A 809 -32.59 56.01 -26.61
C ARG A 809 -34.07 56.46 -26.64
N LEU A 810 -34.98 55.53 -26.39
CA LEU A 810 -36.43 55.79 -26.54
C LEU A 810 -37.12 56.31 -25.27
N LYS A 811 -36.47 56.25 -24.10
CA LYS A 811 -36.84 56.78 -22.78
C LYS A 811 -38.22 56.31 -22.22
N GLN A 812 -39.26 56.17 -23.04
CA GLN A 812 -40.57 55.58 -22.70
C GLN A 812 -40.88 54.49 -23.72
N ALA A 813 -40.43 53.24 -23.39
CA ALA A 813 -40.46 52.21 -24.41
C ALA A 813 -40.73 50.80 -23.82
N VAL A 814 -41.33 50.00 -24.68
CA VAL A 814 -41.46 48.52 -24.60
C VAL A 814 -40.70 47.93 -25.75
N ILE A 815 -39.74 47.10 -25.46
CA ILE A 815 -38.83 46.55 -26.47
C ILE A 815 -38.89 45.00 -26.37
N VAL A 816 -39.14 44.34 -27.50
CA VAL A 816 -39.09 42.91 -27.63
C VAL A 816 -38.19 42.55 -28.82
N LEU A 817 -37.04 41.98 -28.51
CA LEU A 817 -36.14 41.47 -29.53
C LEU A 817 -36.07 39.95 -29.51
N ALA A 818 -36.02 39.37 -30.68
CA ALA A 818 -35.94 37.92 -30.83
C ALA A 818 -34.84 37.54 -31.83
N SER A 819 -34.28 36.38 -31.65
CA SER A 819 -33.36 35.76 -32.61
C SER A 819 -33.64 34.28 -32.73
N VAL A 820 -33.30 33.70 -33.90
CA VAL A 820 -33.32 32.25 -34.13
C VAL A 820 -31.86 31.75 -34.16
N THR A 821 -31.55 30.79 -33.32
CA THR A 821 -30.23 30.14 -33.30
C THR A 821 -30.02 29.26 -34.53
N ALA A 822 -28.78 28.90 -34.83
CA ALA A 822 -28.45 27.94 -35.90
C ALA A 822 -29.12 26.57 -35.72
N GLU A 823 -29.52 26.23 -34.49
CA GLU A 823 -30.28 24.98 -34.16
C GLU A 823 -31.81 25.14 -34.31
N GLY A 824 -32.28 26.28 -34.77
CA GLY A 824 -33.72 26.57 -34.97
C GLY A 824 -34.47 26.93 -33.68
N LYS A 825 -33.79 27.20 -32.56
CA LYS A 825 -34.42 27.63 -31.30
C LYS A 825 -34.60 29.17 -31.27
N VAL A 826 -35.71 29.59 -30.72
CA VAL A 826 -36.02 31.03 -30.53
C VAL A 826 -35.45 31.50 -29.22
N VAL A 827 -34.75 32.63 -29.24
CA VAL A 827 -34.32 33.40 -28.06
C VAL A 827 -35.06 34.71 -28.04
N LEU A 828 -35.68 35.04 -26.91
CA LEU A 828 -36.53 36.23 -26.72
C LEU A 828 -35.98 37.07 -25.56
N VAL A 829 -35.90 38.36 -25.75
CA VAL A 829 -35.51 39.33 -24.72
C VAL A 829 -36.51 40.48 -24.75
N ALA A 830 -37.12 40.81 -23.62
CA ALA A 830 -38.00 41.94 -23.48
C ALA A 830 -37.49 42.93 -22.44
N GLY A 831 -37.59 44.22 -22.73
CA GLY A 831 -37.26 45.30 -21.83
C GLY A 831 -38.36 46.35 -21.77
N VAL A 832 -38.57 46.90 -20.58
CA VAL A 832 -39.50 48.01 -20.36
C VAL A 832 -38.71 49.12 -19.61
N THR A 833 -38.85 50.38 -20.01
CA THR A 833 -38.19 51.48 -19.34
C THR A 833 -38.72 51.63 -17.88
N ALA A 834 -37.82 51.98 -16.94
CA ALA A 834 -38.10 51.92 -15.49
C ALA A 834 -39.36 52.70 -15.05
N GLY A 835 -39.66 53.86 -15.69
CA GLY A 835 -40.84 54.63 -15.39
C GLY A 835 -42.19 54.01 -15.78
N GLU A 836 -42.13 53.01 -16.68
CA GLU A 836 -43.33 52.39 -17.28
C GLU A 836 -43.65 50.98 -16.72
N THR A 837 -42.79 50.49 -15.85
CA THR A 837 -42.95 49.13 -15.27
C THR A 837 -44.19 48.97 -14.39
N SER A 838 -44.76 50.06 -13.88
CA SER A 838 -46.04 50.08 -13.18
C SER A 838 -47.26 49.89 -14.09
N ARG A 839 -47.13 50.21 -15.37
CA ARG A 839 -48.17 50.14 -16.41
C ARG A 839 -48.13 48.79 -17.15
N ILE A 840 -46.93 48.31 -17.47
CA ILE A 840 -46.71 47.05 -18.16
C ILE A 840 -45.38 46.42 -17.74
N LYS A 841 -45.28 45.09 -17.60
CA LYS A 841 -44.09 44.41 -17.13
C LYS A 841 -43.47 43.59 -18.28
N ALA A 842 -42.13 43.64 -18.37
CA ALA A 842 -41.38 42.86 -19.41
C ALA A 842 -41.67 41.33 -19.34
N GLY A 843 -41.88 40.79 -18.11
CA GLY A 843 -42.22 39.38 -17.92
C GLY A 843 -43.58 38.98 -18.52
N GLU A 844 -44.58 39.86 -18.50
CA GLU A 844 -45.88 39.60 -19.11
C GLU A 844 -45.80 39.58 -20.64
N ILE A 845 -45.03 40.51 -21.21
CA ILE A 845 -44.83 40.63 -22.64
C ILE A 845 -44.06 39.44 -23.21
N VAL A 846 -42.89 39.10 -22.58
CA VAL A 846 -42.09 37.99 -23.03
C VAL A 846 -42.82 36.66 -22.86
N GLY A 847 -43.61 36.51 -21.81
CA GLY A 847 -44.44 35.33 -21.57
C GLY A 847 -45.55 35.19 -22.62
N HIS A 848 -46.19 36.30 -23.06
CA HIS A 848 -47.15 36.29 -24.13
C HIS A 848 -46.53 35.83 -25.47
N VAL A 849 -45.39 36.36 -25.86
CA VAL A 849 -44.68 35.97 -27.08
C VAL A 849 -44.14 34.55 -26.99
N ALA A 850 -43.55 34.18 -25.86
CA ALA A 850 -42.99 32.85 -25.64
C ALA A 850 -44.04 31.72 -25.77
N SER A 851 -45.26 31.97 -25.25
CA SER A 851 -46.33 30.96 -25.30
C SER A 851 -46.75 30.64 -26.74
N GLN A 852 -46.65 31.60 -27.69
CA GLN A 852 -46.98 31.41 -29.08
C GLN A 852 -45.88 30.67 -29.87
N VAL A 853 -44.64 30.74 -29.44
CA VAL A 853 -43.48 30.06 -30.05
C VAL A 853 -43.10 28.76 -29.34
N GLY A 854 -44.03 28.18 -28.56
CA GLY A 854 -43.81 26.89 -27.89
C GLY A 854 -42.80 26.98 -26.72
N GLY A 855 -42.72 28.14 -26.05
CA GLY A 855 -41.75 28.38 -25.00
C GLY A 855 -42.40 28.89 -23.71
N ARG A 856 -41.56 29.12 -22.71
CA ARG A 856 -41.86 29.77 -21.43
C ARG A 856 -40.75 30.73 -21.04
N GLY A 857 -41.12 31.80 -20.37
CA GLY A 857 -40.14 32.75 -19.87
C GLY A 857 -40.70 33.66 -18.81
N GLY A 858 -39.83 34.49 -18.27
CA GLY A 858 -40.13 35.42 -17.22
C GLY A 858 -38.94 36.26 -16.85
N GLY A 859 -39.11 37.14 -15.89
CA GLY A 859 -38.02 37.98 -15.41
C GLY A 859 -38.55 39.13 -14.52
N ARG A 860 -37.67 40.10 -14.33
CA ARG A 860 -38.01 41.30 -13.55
C ARG A 860 -38.99 42.19 -14.32
N PRO A 861 -39.69 43.14 -13.66
CA PRO A 861 -40.61 44.04 -14.34
C PRO A 861 -39.99 44.85 -15.47
N ASP A 862 -38.71 45.22 -15.37
CA ASP A 862 -37.94 46.04 -16.31
C ASP A 862 -37.21 45.26 -17.39
N PHE A 863 -37.03 43.89 -17.17
CA PHE A 863 -36.25 43.01 -18.05
C PHE A 863 -36.65 41.56 -17.89
N ALA A 864 -36.93 40.87 -19.00
CA ALA A 864 -37.27 39.46 -19.00
C ALA A 864 -36.70 38.72 -20.23
N GLN A 865 -36.52 37.41 -20.06
CA GLN A 865 -36.03 36.54 -21.13
C GLN A 865 -36.90 35.27 -21.27
N ALA A 866 -36.95 34.74 -22.48
CA ALA A 866 -37.60 33.47 -22.76
C ALA A 866 -36.92 32.72 -23.91
N GLY A 867 -37.24 31.43 -24.04
CA GLY A 867 -36.88 30.63 -25.19
C GLY A 867 -38.15 30.05 -25.84
N GLY A 868 -38.03 29.62 -27.09
CA GLY A 868 -39.09 28.91 -27.80
C GLY A 868 -38.53 27.86 -28.74
N THR A 869 -39.40 26.95 -29.19
CA THR A 869 -39.03 25.83 -30.10
C THR A 869 -39.65 25.94 -31.51
N ASP A 870 -40.59 26.86 -31.66
CA ASP A 870 -41.32 27.05 -32.96
C ASP A 870 -40.93 28.42 -33.60
N ALA A 871 -39.83 28.39 -34.35
CA ALA A 871 -39.31 29.58 -35.03
C ALA A 871 -40.25 30.06 -36.16
N ALA A 872 -41.10 29.18 -36.73
CA ALA A 872 -42.02 29.55 -37.84
C ALA A 872 -43.11 30.52 -37.36
N LYS A 873 -43.50 30.46 -36.09
CA LYS A 873 -44.53 31.36 -35.52
C LYS A 873 -43.96 32.66 -34.96
N LEU A 874 -42.65 32.84 -34.99
CA LEU A 874 -42.00 34.02 -34.40
C LEU A 874 -42.44 35.36 -35.03
N PRO A 875 -42.56 35.46 -36.38
CA PRO A 875 -43.01 36.70 -37.01
C PRO A 875 -44.44 37.11 -36.60
N GLU A 876 -45.35 36.15 -36.51
CA GLU A 876 -46.73 36.36 -36.06
C GLU A 876 -46.77 36.78 -34.57
N ALA A 877 -46.01 36.10 -33.72
CA ALA A 877 -45.93 36.37 -32.27
C ALA A 877 -45.37 37.79 -32.02
N LEU A 878 -44.35 38.23 -32.78
CA LEU A 878 -43.80 39.57 -32.67
C LEU A 878 -44.79 40.61 -33.21
N GLY A 879 -45.49 40.33 -34.31
CA GLY A 879 -46.57 41.21 -34.86
C GLY A 879 -47.72 41.46 -33.89
N GLY A 880 -48.01 40.50 -33.03
CA GLY A 880 -49.07 40.57 -31.97
C GLY A 880 -48.69 41.47 -30.77
N VAL A 881 -47.40 41.79 -30.59
CA VAL A 881 -46.94 42.55 -29.41
C VAL A 881 -47.58 43.92 -29.29
N VAL A 882 -47.66 44.67 -30.38
CA VAL A 882 -48.27 45.99 -30.41
C VAL A 882 -49.75 45.93 -29.94
N ALA A 883 -50.52 44.97 -30.45
CA ALA A 883 -51.93 44.75 -30.05
C ALA A 883 -52.06 44.35 -28.58
N PHE A 884 -51.17 43.47 -28.10
CA PHE A 884 -51.11 43.05 -26.69
C PHE A 884 -50.80 44.22 -25.75
N VAL A 885 -49.82 45.07 -26.08
CA VAL A 885 -49.46 46.25 -25.32
C VAL A 885 -50.64 47.24 -25.27
N ARG A 886 -51.33 47.43 -26.42
CA ARG A 886 -52.55 48.34 -26.50
C ARG A 886 -53.67 47.84 -25.59
N GLN A 887 -53.98 46.52 -25.66
CA GLN A 887 -54.96 45.89 -24.80
C GLN A 887 -54.65 46.05 -23.29
N LYS A 888 -53.40 45.90 -22.90
CA LYS A 888 -52.94 46.00 -21.50
C LYS A 888 -52.99 47.40 -20.96
N LEU A 889 -52.85 48.40 -21.84
CA LEU A 889 -52.90 49.82 -21.44
C LEU A 889 -54.28 50.47 -21.49
N GLY A 890 -55.33 49.69 -21.79
CA GLY A 890 -56.70 50.15 -21.72
C GLY A 890 -57.15 50.96 -22.94
N GLY A 891 -56.55 50.78 -24.12
CA GLY A 891 -56.89 51.37 -25.41
C GLY A 891 -57.73 50.48 -26.25
#